data_57072907ff5657f91fce3937425c7305
#
_entry.id   57072907ff5657f91fce3937425c7305
#
_cell.length_a   1.000
_cell.length_b   1.000
_cell.length_c   1.000
_cell.angle_alpha   90.00
_cell.angle_beta   90.00
_cell.angle_gamma   90.00
#
_symmetry.space_group_name_H-M   'P 1'
#
loop_
_entity.id
_entity.type
_entity.pdbx_description
1 polymer ?
#
loop_
_entity_poly.entity_id
_entity_poly.type
_entity_poly.pdbx_seq_one_letter_code
_entity_poly.pdbx_strand_id
1 'polypeptide(L)'
;MKVLKFGGTSVGSVSSILSLQKIVEKEAKHQPIIVVVSALGGITDQLIATSQLALKGDESWKTEFDSIVARHHKMIDAIITDPHDREMLFNKVDSLFEQLHSIYYGVFLIHDLSHKTEDTIVSYGERLSSRIVATLIRGAKWFDAREFIKTEEKLGKRSLDSELTNKLVVNTFSNLSRISLVPGFIAQDRDSGDITNLGRGGSDYTASILAASLNAEVLEIWTDVDGFMTADPRVIKSAYTINELSYTEAMELCNFGAKVVYPPTIYPVCVKNIPIKVKNTFNPDGQGTIIKAHIENNQKPIKGLSSIKGTTVITVTGLSMVGVVGVNRRIFSSLASNGISVFLVSQAASENNTSIGVKDEDADNAVKVLNEEFRLEIEDGRMFPMHAESGLATVAVVGENMRRTPGISGKLFEVLGRSGISVIAIAQGASEMNISFVVKGSDLRKALNVLHDSLFLSEYKVLNLFICGIGTVGGKLIEQIKSQYEELKQNSNLKLKVVGIASSKNAIFNHDGLNLDNYRKELKEGEPSNPEHLRDVILKMNIFNSVFVDCTASKEVAALYQSLLENNISVIAANKIAASGTYDDYYHLKQTAIQRGVKFRFETNVGAGLPIIGTINDLRNSGDKILKIEAVLSGTLNFIFNEIGADVPFSETVKRAKEQGYSEPDPRIDLSGTDVVRKLVILTREAGYKVEQEDVEKHLFVPDDYFQGSVEDFWKRLPELDANFEQRRQLLAEEGKRWRFVATMEHGKTNVALKEVDSNHPFYNLEGSNNIVLLTTDRYKEYPMQIQGYGAGASVTAAGVFANIMSIANI
;
A
#
# COMPACT_ATOMS: atom_id res chain seq x y z
N MET A 1 -5.41 -38.16 -19.65
CA MET A 1 -5.99 -37.09 -20.47
C MET A 1 -6.08 -35.80 -19.64
N LYS A 2 -6.05 -34.66 -20.30
CA LYS A 2 -6.23 -33.35 -19.66
C LYS A 2 -7.47 -32.65 -20.15
N VAL A 3 -8.03 -31.76 -19.30
CA VAL A 3 -9.06 -30.82 -19.73
C VAL A 3 -8.45 -29.41 -19.65
N LEU A 4 -8.53 -28.69 -20.77
CA LEU A 4 -8.02 -27.32 -20.89
C LEU A 4 -9.20 -26.35 -21.07
N LYS A 5 -9.36 -25.37 -20.19
CA LYS A 5 -10.41 -24.35 -20.35
C LYS A 5 -9.78 -23.02 -20.71
N PHE A 6 -10.31 -22.35 -21.72
CA PHE A 6 -9.89 -21.01 -22.12
C PHE A 6 -11.00 -20.00 -21.88
N GLY A 7 -10.69 -18.97 -21.08
CA GLY A 7 -11.62 -17.89 -20.75
C GLY A 7 -11.85 -16.92 -21.90
N GLY A 8 -12.82 -16.01 -21.75
CA GLY A 8 -13.18 -15.03 -22.78
C GLY A 8 -12.02 -14.14 -23.23
N THR A 9 -11.11 -13.76 -22.34
CA THR A 9 -9.88 -13.02 -22.68
C THR A 9 -8.91 -13.82 -23.54
N SER A 10 -8.85 -15.14 -23.32
CA SER A 10 -8.00 -16.07 -24.07
C SER A 10 -8.52 -16.37 -25.47
N VAL A 11 -9.77 -16.04 -25.78
CA VAL A 11 -10.38 -16.14 -27.11
C VAL A 11 -10.84 -14.79 -27.66
N GLY A 12 -10.54 -13.68 -26.97
CA GLY A 12 -11.07 -12.34 -27.26
C GLY A 12 -10.37 -11.57 -28.38
N SER A 13 -9.18 -11.99 -28.81
CA SER A 13 -8.39 -11.36 -29.86
C SER A 13 -7.69 -12.37 -30.76
N VAL A 14 -7.25 -11.92 -31.94
CA VAL A 14 -6.48 -12.75 -32.90
C VAL A 14 -5.22 -13.32 -32.21
N SER A 15 -4.48 -12.50 -31.50
CA SER A 15 -3.24 -12.92 -30.82
C SER A 15 -3.51 -13.97 -29.73
N SER A 16 -4.57 -13.81 -28.96
CA SER A 16 -4.91 -14.76 -27.89
C SER A 16 -5.37 -16.11 -28.46
N ILE A 17 -6.16 -16.12 -29.54
CA ILE A 17 -6.59 -17.36 -30.20
C ILE A 17 -5.42 -18.11 -30.84
N LEU A 18 -4.45 -17.40 -31.44
CA LEU A 18 -3.24 -18.04 -31.98
C LEU A 18 -2.34 -18.58 -30.86
N SER A 19 -2.32 -17.95 -29.69
CA SER A 19 -1.64 -18.50 -28.50
C SER A 19 -2.34 -19.76 -28.01
N LEU A 20 -3.67 -19.75 -27.91
CA LEU A 20 -4.48 -20.92 -27.60
C LEU A 20 -4.18 -22.09 -28.56
N GLN A 21 -4.15 -21.84 -29.88
CA GLN A 21 -3.81 -22.87 -30.87
C GLN A 21 -2.47 -23.53 -30.57
N LYS A 22 -1.43 -22.72 -30.35
CA LYS A 22 -0.06 -23.23 -30.04
C LYS A 22 -0.06 -24.07 -28.76
N ILE A 23 -0.78 -23.65 -27.73
CA ILE A 23 -0.89 -24.37 -26.45
C ILE A 23 -1.57 -25.72 -26.68
N VAL A 24 -2.73 -25.72 -27.34
CA VAL A 24 -3.52 -26.94 -27.63
C VAL A 24 -2.73 -27.94 -28.48
N GLU A 25 -2.07 -27.48 -29.55
CA GLU A 25 -1.24 -28.32 -30.41
C GLU A 25 -0.03 -28.90 -29.69
N LYS A 26 0.58 -28.11 -28.76
CA LYS A 26 1.70 -28.59 -27.92
C LYS A 26 1.25 -29.70 -26.97
N GLU A 27 0.17 -29.47 -26.22
CA GLU A 27 -0.37 -30.44 -25.25
C GLU A 27 -0.92 -31.72 -25.95
N ALA A 28 -1.57 -31.55 -27.11
CA ALA A 28 -2.09 -32.64 -27.86
C ALA A 28 -1.04 -33.63 -28.41
N LYS A 29 0.25 -33.23 -28.51
CA LYS A 29 1.34 -34.16 -28.90
C LYS A 29 1.56 -35.26 -27.85
N HIS A 30 1.29 -34.95 -26.58
CA HIS A 30 1.60 -35.86 -25.47
C HIS A 30 0.44 -36.79 -25.14
N GLN A 31 -0.81 -36.30 -25.12
CA GLN A 31 -1.98 -37.05 -24.69
C GLN A 31 -3.27 -36.49 -25.30
N PRO A 32 -4.38 -37.28 -25.32
CA PRO A 32 -5.70 -36.75 -25.67
C PRO A 32 -6.10 -35.61 -24.73
N ILE A 33 -6.75 -34.59 -25.31
CA ILE A 33 -7.20 -33.39 -24.57
C ILE A 33 -8.64 -33.04 -24.91
N ILE A 34 -9.33 -32.47 -23.90
CA ILE A 34 -10.61 -31.82 -24.10
C ILE A 34 -10.38 -30.32 -23.90
N VAL A 35 -10.79 -29.52 -24.86
CA VAL A 35 -10.68 -28.07 -24.87
C VAL A 35 -12.05 -27.44 -24.68
N VAL A 36 -12.24 -26.70 -23.60
CA VAL A 36 -13.47 -25.95 -23.31
C VAL A 36 -13.23 -24.48 -23.57
N VAL A 37 -14.04 -23.85 -24.38
CA VAL A 37 -13.90 -22.42 -24.72
C VAL A 37 -15.13 -21.62 -24.30
N SER A 38 -14.90 -20.41 -23.85
CA SER A 38 -15.93 -19.41 -23.56
C SER A 38 -16.29 -18.62 -24.81
N ALA A 39 -17.32 -17.78 -24.75
CA ALA A 39 -17.57 -16.74 -25.74
C ALA A 39 -16.36 -15.81 -25.93
N LEU A 40 -16.26 -15.14 -27.08
CA LEU A 40 -15.27 -14.10 -27.27
C LEU A 40 -15.44 -13.01 -26.21
N GLY A 41 -14.33 -12.51 -25.61
CA GLY A 41 -14.36 -11.58 -24.48
C GLY A 41 -15.31 -10.39 -24.68
N GLY A 42 -16.28 -10.21 -23.77
CA GLY A 42 -17.31 -9.17 -23.81
C GLY A 42 -18.53 -9.46 -24.69
N ILE A 43 -18.54 -10.55 -25.46
CA ILE A 43 -19.69 -10.89 -26.33
C ILE A 43 -20.93 -11.28 -25.51
N THR A 44 -20.81 -12.01 -24.43
CA THR A 44 -21.93 -12.35 -23.55
C THR A 44 -22.65 -11.12 -23.03
N ASP A 45 -21.90 -10.11 -22.54
CA ASP A 45 -22.47 -8.84 -22.07
C ASP A 45 -23.14 -8.07 -23.22
N GLN A 46 -22.53 -8.09 -24.42
CA GLN A 46 -23.07 -7.43 -25.59
C GLN A 46 -24.38 -8.14 -26.09
N LEU A 47 -24.43 -9.47 -26.04
CA LEU A 47 -25.65 -10.22 -26.33
C LEU A 47 -26.81 -9.86 -25.39
N ILE A 48 -26.53 -9.75 -24.09
CA ILE A 48 -27.52 -9.33 -23.07
C ILE A 48 -27.95 -7.88 -23.32
N ALA A 49 -27.02 -6.99 -23.52
CA ALA A 49 -27.33 -5.56 -23.76
C ALA A 49 -28.23 -5.40 -25.03
N THR A 50 -27.91 -6.11 -26.10
CA THR A 50 -28.70 -6.11 -27.34
C THR A 50 -30.11 -6.66 -27.09
N SER A 51 -30.28 -7.70 -26.26
CA SER A 51 -31.62 -8.23 -25.94
C SER A 51 -32.45 -7.22 -25.12
N GLN A 52 -31.84 -6.45 -24.27
CA GLN A 52 -32.48 -5.38 -23.48
C GLN A 52 -32.92 -4.21 -24.36
N LEU A 53 -32.15 -3.87 -25.40
CA LEU A 53 -32.57 -2.88 -26.40
C LEU A 53 -33.80 -3.38 -27.21
N ALA A 54 -33.75 -4.61 -27.67
CA ALA A 54 -34.88 -5.24 -28.37
C ALA A 54 -36.13 -5.30 -27.50
N LEU A 55 -36.00 -5.65 -26.22
CA LEU A 55 -37.11 -5.69 -25.25
C LEU A 55 -37.79 -4.32 -25.11
N LYS A 56 -37.02 -3.25 -25.16
CA LYS A 56 -37.52 -1.87 -25.05
C LYS A 56 -38.13 -1.33 -26.37
N GLY A 57 -38.04 -2.07 -27.43
CA GLY A 57 -38.46 -1.62 -28.76
C GLY A 57 -37.52 -0.59 -29.38
N ASP A 58 -36.23 -0.56 -28.93
CA ASP A 58 -35.23 0.35 -29.45
C ASP A 58 -34.55 -0.23 -30.69
N GLU A 59 -34.71 0.42 -31.84
CA GLU A 59 -34.16 0.01 -33.14
C GLU A 59 -32.62 -0.13 -33.15
N SER A 60 -31.94 0.49 -32.19
CA SER A 60 -30.47 0.43 -32.07
C SER A 60 -29.94 -0.99 -31.81
N TRP A 61 -30.81 -1.93 -31.40
CA TRP A 61 -30.44 -3.36 -31.28
C TRP A 61 -29.85 -3.91 -32.56
N LYS A 62 -30.31 -3.45 -33.75
CA LYS A 62 -29.80 -3.88 -35.06
C LYS A 62 -28.33 -3.52 -35.26
N THR A 63 -27.97 -2.26 -34.88
CA THR A 63 -26.59 -1.77 -34.96
C THR A 63 -25.67 -2.55 -34.03
N GLU A 64 -26.14 -2.85 -32.81
CA GLU A 64 -25.37 -3.65 -31.86
C GLU A 64 -25.21 -5.09 -32.34
N PHE A 65 -26.25 -5.68 -32.91
CA PHE A 65 -26.20 -7.01 -33.54
C PHE A 65 -25.18 -7.03 -34.68
N ASP A 66 -25.22 -6.04 -35.60
CA ASP A 66 -24.27 -5.94 -36.72
C ASP A 66 -22.83 -5.81 -36.23
N SER A 67 -22.61 -5.13 -35.10
CA SER A 67 -21.30 -5.03 -34.43
C SER A 67 -20.81 -6.41 -33.96
N ILE A 68 -21.69 -7.23 -33.39
CA ILE A 68 -21.37 -8.61 -32.98
C ILE A 68 -21.00 -9.47 -34.21
N VAL A 69 -21.77 -9.39 -35.30
CA VAL A 69 -21.49 -10.10 -36.56
C VAL A 69 -20.13 -9.68 -37.12
N ALA A 70 -19.93 -8.38 -37.29
CA ALA A 70 -18.68 -7.83 -37.87
C ALA A 70 -17.45 -8.25 -37.04
N ARG A 71 -17.55 -8.31 -35.73
CA ARG A 71 -16.47 -8.76 -34.87
C ARG A 71 -16.09 -10.22 -35.10
N HIS A 72 -17.05 -11.10 -35.24
CA HIS A 72 -16.81 -12.52 -35.51
C HIS A 72 -16.27 -12.74 -36.93
N HIS A 73 -16.81 -12.06 -37.96
CA HIS A 73 -16.31 -12.11 -39.32
C HIS A 73 -14.87 -11.66 -39.41
N LYS A 74 -14.53 -10.49 -38.78
CA LYS A 74 -13.13 -9.97 -38.73
C LYS A 74 -12.20 -10.99 -38.08
N MET A 75 -12.65 -11.67 -37.03
CA MET A 75 -11.88 -12.73 -36.38
C MET A 75 -11.61 -13.89 -37.33
N ILE A 76 -12.63 -14.39 -38.00
CA ILE A 76 -12.53 -15.51 -38.96
C ILE A 76 -11.54 -15.16 -40.07
N ASP A 77 -11.70 -13.99 -40.71
CA ASP A 77 -10.81 -13.52 -41.77
C ASP A 77 -9.35 -13.45 -41.36
N ALA A 78 -9.10 -13.04 -40.13
CA ALA A 78 -7.73 -12.86 -39.60
C ALA A 78 -7.04 -14.19 -39.27
N ILE A 79 -7.79 -15.25 -38.88
CA ILE A 79 -7.17 -16.48 -38.35
C ILE A 79 -7.29 -17.70 -39.26
N ILE A 80 -8.32 -17.77 -40.13
CA ILE A 80 -8.53 -18.92 -41.01
C ILE A 80 -7.92 -18.60 -42.39
N THR A 81 -6.80 -19.20 -42.67
CA THR A 81 -6.01 -18.91 -43.89
C THR A 81 -6.47 -19.75 -45.10
N ASP A 82 -7.00 -20.97 -44.87
CA ASP A 82 -7.51 -21.82 -45.94
C ASP A 82 -8.85 -21.27 -46.47
N PRO A 83 -8.98 -20.99 -47.79
CA PRO A 83 -10.18 -20.38 -48.33
C PRO A 83 -11.42 -21.30 -48.24
N HIS A 84 -11.25 -22.62 -48.37
CA HIS A 84 -12.36 -23.58 -48.29
C HIS A 84 -12.86 -23.68 -46.85
N ASP A 85 -11.97 -23.84 -45.88
CA ASP A 85 -12.33 -23.91 -44.46
C ASP A 85 -12.97 -22.60 -44.00
N ARG A 86 -12.50 -21.47 -44.51
CA ARG A 86 -13.05 -20.14 -44.20
C ARG A 86 -14.47 -19.97 -44.73
N GLU A 87 -14.74 -20.34 -46.01
CA GLU A 87 -16.08 -20.30 -46.61
C GLU A 87 -17.06 -21.23 -45.88
N MET A 88 -16.63 -22.45 -45.59
CA MET A 88 -17.45 -23.39 -44.81
C MET A 88 -17.77 -22.87 -43.42
N LEU A 89 -16.82 -22.17 -42.75
CA LEU A 89 -17.04 -21.61 -41.45
C LEU A 89 -18.00 -20.41 -41.49
N PHE A 90 -17.84 -19.51 -42.49
CA PHE A 90 -18.78 -18.39 -42.69
C PHE A 90 -20.21 -18.91 -42.86
N ASN A 91 -20.46 -19.88 -43.72
CA ASN A 91 -21.80 -20.45 -43.94
C ASN A 91 -22.42 -20.97 -42.63
N LYS A 92 -21.63 -21.64 -41.77
CA LYS A 92 -22.11 -22.14 -40.47
C LYS A 92 -22.37 -21.00 -39.45
N VAL A 93 -21.51 -20.01 -39.42
CA VAL A 93 -21.60 -18.88 -38.48
C VAL A 93 -22.75 -17.95 -38.87
N ASP A 94 -22.94 -17.68 -40.18
CA ASP A 94 -24.03 -16.87 -40.70
C ASP A 94 -25.39 -17.49 -40.44
N SER A 95 -25.51 -18.82 -40.63
CA SER A 95 -26.72 -19.52 -40.23
C SER A 95 -27.07 -19.39 -38.73
N LEU A 96 -26.08 -19.34 -37.87
CA LEU A 96 -26.28 -19.05 -36.43
C LEU A 96 -26.71 -17.61 -36.20
N PHE A 97 -26.12 -16.64 -36.91
CA PHE A 97 -26.54 -15.25 -36.85
C PHE A 97 -27.93 -14.99 -37.37
N GLU A 98 -28.37 -15.65 -38.43
CA GLU A 98 -29.73 -15.58 -38.92
C GLU A 98 -30.75 -16.06 -37.87
N GLN A 99 -30.43 -17.16 -37.19
CA GLN A 99 -31.28 -17.66 -36.10
C GLN A 99 -31.32 -16.65 -34.94
N LEU A 100 -30.18 -16.13 -34.52
CA LEU A 100 -30.08 -15.14 -33.44
C LEU A 100 -30.81 -13.83 -33.77
N HIS A 101 -30.67 -13.35 -35.02
CA HIS A 101 -31.41 -12.19 -35.52
C HIS A 101 -32.91 -12.39 -35.42
N SER A 102 -33.41 -13.57 -35.83
CA SER A 102 -34.84 -13.94 -35.76
C SER A 102 -35.35 -13.92 -34.32
N ILE A 103 -34.54 -14.35 -33.35
CA ILE A 103 -34.90 -14.30 -31.92
C ILE A 103 -34.97 -12.85 -31.43
N TYR A 104 -33.96 -12.01 -31.73
CA TYR A 104 -34.00 -10.58 -31.36
C TYR A 104 -35.19 -9.87 -32.00
N TYR A 105 -35.48 -10.13 -33.27
CA TYR A 105 -36.62 -9.55 -33.95
C TYR A 105 -37.95 -9.99 -33.31
N GLY A 106 -38.05 -11.25 -32.88
CA GLY A 106 -39.21 -11.73 -32.11
C GLY A 106 -39.37 -10.96 -30.78
N VAL A 107 -38.30 -10.84 -30.00
CA VAL A 107 -38.31 -10.05 -28.74
C VAL A 107 -38.68 -8.59 -28.99
N PHE A 108 -38.14 -8.00 -30.05
CA PHE A 108 -38.44 -6.60 -30.44
C PHE A 108 -39.91 -6.40 -30.77
N LEU A 109 -40.56 -7.38 -31.45
CA LEU A 109 -41.97 -7.28 -31.81
C LEU A 109 -42.92 -7.49 -30.65
N ILE A 110 -42.59 -8.43 -29.75
CA ILE A 110 -43.51 -8.83 -28.67
C ILE A 110 -43.26 -8.09 -27.38
N HIS A 111 -42.12 -7.34 -27.26
CA HIS A 111 -41.68 -6.66 -26.06
C HIS A 111 -41.64 -7.54 -24.80
N ASP A 112 -41.30 -8.82 -24.98
CA ASP A 112 -41.16 -9.80 -23.91
C ASP A 112 -39.84 -10.57 -24.02
N LEU A 113 -39.13 -10.75 -22.91
CA LEU A 113 -37.91 -11.52 -22.83
C LEU A 113 -37.99 -12.48 -21.65
N SER A 114 -38.40 -13.68 -21.91
CA SER A 114 -38.37 -14.72 -20.88
C SER A 114 -36.95 -15.18 -20.59
N HIS A 115 -36.71 -15.70 -19.38
CA HIS A 115 -35.39 -16.27 -18.99
C HIS A 115 -34.93 -17.37 -19.98
N LYS A 116 -35.86 -18.18 -20.53
CA LYS A 116 -35.55 -19.18 -21.55
C LYS A 116 -35.03 -18.54 -22.84
N THR A 117 -35.65 -17.45 -23.26
CA THR A 117 -35.22 -16.71 -24.46
C THR A 117 -33.84 -16.08 -24.23
N GLU A 118 -33.62 -15.50 -23.07
CA GLU A 118 -32.31 -14.91 -22.68
C GLU A 118 -31.22 -16.00 -22.64
N ASP A 119 -31.47 -17.16 -22.02
CA ASP A 119 -30.55 -18.31 -22.02
C ASP A 119 -30.21 -18.76 -23.44
N THR A 120 -31.21 -18.79 -24.32
CA THR A 120 -31.00 -19.12 -25.72
C THR A 120 -30.10 -18.12 -26.43
N ILE A 121 -30.35 -16.80 -26.25
CA ILE A 121 -29.55 -15.71 -26.82
C ILE A 121 -28.10 -15.82 -26.38
N VAL A 122 -27.83 -15.89 -25.07
CA VAL A 122 -26.47 -15.92 -24.57
C VAL A 122 -25.69 -17.15 -25.00
N SER A 123 -26.39 -18.28 -25.27
CA SER A 123 -25.76 -19.52 -25.74
C SER A 123 -25.01 -19.36 -27.08
N TYR A 124 -25.40 -18.37 -27.90
CA TYR A 124 -24.75 -18.14 -29.19
C TYR A 124 -23.29 -17.69 -29.03
N GLY A 125 -22.93 -17.05 -27.95
CA GLY A 125 -21.56 -16.65 -27.71
C GLY A 125 -20.56 -17.82 -27.77
N GLU A 126 -20.82 -18.88 -27.00
CA GLU A 126 -19.96 -20.07 -26.96
C GLU A 126 -20.18 -20.97 -28.21
N ARG A 127 -21.37 -21.02 -28.78
CA ARG A 127 -21.64 -21.77 -30.04
C ARG A 127 -20.85 -21.19 -31.20
N LEU A 128 -20.72 -19.86 -31.29
CA LEU A 128 -19.94 -19.17 -32.32
C LEU A 128 -18.42 -19.34 -32.07
N SER A 129 -17.94 -18.98 -30.88
CA SER A 129 -16.52 -19.03 -30.57
C SER A 129 -15.93 -20.44 -30.69
N SER A 130 -16.66 -21.46 -30.21
CA SER A 130 -16.20 -22.85 -30.25
C SER A 130 -16.06 -23.39 -31.68
N ARG A 131 -16.92 -22.97 -32.60
CA ARG A 131 -16.80 -23.36 -34.02
C ARG A 131 -15.61 -22.68 -34.69
N ILE A 132 -15.36 -21.42 -34.40
CA ILE A 132 -14.21 -20.71 -34.91
C ILE A 132 -12.91 -21.40 -34.44
N VAL A 133 -12.81 -21.69 -33.15
CA VAL A 133 -11.62 -22.35 -32.60
C VAL A 133 -11.46 -23.78 -33.09
N ALA A 134 -12.57 -24.52 -33.24
CA ALA A 134 -12.51 -25.89 -33.78
C ALA A 134 -12.01 -25.95 -35.24
N THR A 135 -12.37 -24.97 -36.05
CA THR A 135 -11.92 -24.89 -37.46
C THR A 135 -10.45 -24.51 -37.54
N LEU A 136 -9.97 -23.62 -36.65
CA LEU A 136 -8.59 -23.22 -36.60
C LEU A 136 -7.64 -24.37 -36.21
N ILE A 137 -8.07 -25.23 -35.27
CA ILE A 137 -7.20 -26.29 -34.72
C ILE A 137 -7.35 -27.54 -35.58
N ARG A 138 -6.30 -27.83 -36.36
CA ARG A 138 -6.30 -28.98 -37.27
C ARG A 138 -6.51 -30.29 -36.53
N GLY A 139 -7.52 -31.06 -36.97
CA GLY A 139 -7.87 -32.35 -36.37
C GLY A 139 -8.70 -32.25 -35.09
N ALA A 140 -9.15 -31.09 -34.69
CA ALA A 140 -10.09 -30.94 -33.58
C ALA A 140 -11.51 -31.47 -33.98
N LYS A 141 -12.12 -32.27 -33.11
CA LYS A 141 -13.50 -32.71 -33.24
C LYS A 141 -14.39 -31.88 -32.33
N TRP A 142 -15.36 -31.20 -32.90
CA TRP A 142 -16.32 -30.38 -32.16
C TRP A 142 -17.46 -31.23 -31.60
N PHE A 143 -17.86 -30.98 -30.35
CA PHE A 143 -18.96 -31.63 -29.65
C PHE A 143 -19.92 -30.59 -29.09
N ASP A 144 -21.21 -30.79 -29.17
CA ASP A 144 -22.23 -29.90 -28.62
C ASP A 144 -22.44 -30.22 -27.13
N ALA A 145 -22.15 -29.28 -26.25
CA ALA A 145 -22.31 -29.49 -24.80
C ALA A 145 -23.77 -29.79 -24.40
N ARG A 146 -24.74 -29.29 -25.15
CA ARG A 146 -26.18 -29.54 -24.90
C ARG A 146 -26.58 -31.00 -25.01
N GLU A 147 -25.82 -31.79 -25.74
CA GLU A 147 -26.08 -33.23 -25.90
C GLU A 147 -25.82 -34.00 -24.61
N PHE A 148 -24.84 -33.55 -23.79
CA PHE A 148 -24.39 -34.29 -22.63
C PHE A 148 -24.34 -33.51 -21.31
N ILE A 149 -24.46 -32.17 -21.30
CA ILE A 149 -24.64 -31.38 -20.08
C ILE A 149 -26.12 -31.12 -19.87
N LYS A 150 -26.69 -31.69 -18.82
CA LYS A 150 -28.13 -31.62 -18.56
C LYS A 150 -28.43 -30.89 -17.26
N THR A 151 -29.47 -30.05 -17.29
CA THR A 151 -29.98 -29.35 -16.10
C THR A 151 -31.36 -29.90 -15.73
N GLU A 152 -31.73 -29.72 -14.49
CA GLU A 152 -33.06 -30.04 -13.95
C GLU A 152 -33.54 -28.90 -13.04
N GLU A 153 -34.81 -28.78 -12.82
CA GLU A 153 -35.39 -27.86 -11.86
C GLU A 153 -35.64 -28.56 -10.53
N LYS A 154 -34.98 -28.11 -9.45
CA LYS A 154 -35.20 -28.62 -8.09
C LYS A 154 -35.57 -27.47 -7.15
N LEU A 155 -36.72 -27.57 -6.50
CA LEU A 155 -37.21 -26.56 -5.55
C LEU A 155 -37.25 -25.13 -6.13
N GLY A 156 -37.69 -25.00 -7.36
CA GLY A 156 -37.76 -23.72 -8.07
C GLY A 156 -36.39 -23.12 -8.45
N LYS A 157 -35.32 -23.91 -8.35
CA LYS A 157 -33.96 -23.50 -8.78
C LYS A 157 -33.42 -24.48 -9.81
N ARG A 158 -32.82 -23.91 -10.86
CA ARG A 158 -32.11 -24.70 -11.87
C ARG A 158 -30.80 -25.23 -11.27
N SER A 159 -30.55 -26.51 -11.48
CA SER A 159 -29.34 -27.21 -11.01
C SER A 159 -28.85 -28.21 -12.06
N LEU A 160 -27.59 -28.62 -11.97
CA LEU A 160 -27.04 -29.67 -12.83
C LEU A 160 -27.67 -31.04 -12.46
N ASP A 161 -28.18 -31.77 -13.45
CA ASP A 161 -28.42 -33.20 -13.28
C ASP A 161 -27.08 -33.94 -13.39
N SER A 162 -26.46 -34.17 -12.25
CA SER A 162 -25.10 -34.72 -12.18
C SER A 162 -25.07 -36.19 -12.61
N GLU A 163 -26.13 -36.98 -12.37
CA GLU A 163 -26.16 -38.39 -12.67
C GLU A 163 -26.29 -38.62 -14.18
N LEU A 164 -27.29 -37.96 -14.81
CA LEU A 164 -27.50 -38.05 -16.25
C LEU A 164 -26.33 -37.47 -17.02
N THR A 165 -25.81 -36.30 -16.58
CA THR A 165 -24.66 -35.67 -17.22
C THR A 165 -23.44 -36.57 -17.17
N ASN A 166 -23.11 -37.18 -16.03
CA ASN A 166 -21.99 -38.10 -15.92
C ASN A 166 -22.12 -39.27 -16.91
N LYS A 167 -23.28 -39.90 -16.96
CA LYS A 167 -23.55 -41.03 -17.86
C LYS A 167 -23.37 -40.63 -19.34
N LEU A 168 -23.91 -39.47 -19.73
CA LEU A 168 -23.84 -38.99 -21.11
C LEU A 168 -22.40 -38.58 -21.47
N VAL A 169 -21.67 -37.89 -20.57
CA VAL A 169 -20.26 -37.52 -20.78
C VAL A 169 -19.38 -38.76 -20.98
N VAL A 170 -19.51 -39.77 -20.14
CA VAL A 170 -18.73 -41.02 -20.26
C VAL A 170 -19.02 -41.72 -21.57
N ASN A 171 -20.29 -41.77 -21.98
CA ASN A 171 -20.68 -42.38 -23.26
C ASN A 171 -20.13 -41.59 -24.46
N THR A 172 -20.28 -40.27 -24.46
CA THR A 172 -19.87 -39.40 -25.59
C THR A 172 -18.35 -39.46 -25.80
N PHE A 173 -17.58 -39.49 -24.71
CA PHE A 173 -16.13 -39.51 -24.74
C PHE A 173 -15.50 -40.91 -24.52
N SER A 174 -16.27 -41.97 -24.65
CA SER A 174 -15.78 -43.36 -24.58
C SER A 174 -14.68 -43.66 -25.62
N ASN A 175 -14.74 -42.98 -26.77
CA ASN A 175 -13.70 -43.04 -27.80
C ASN A 175 -13.13 -41.63 -28.03
N LEU A 176 -12.17 -41.26 -27.19
CA LEU A 176 -11.55 -39.93 -27.16
C LEU A 176 -10.80 -39.61 -28.47
N SER A 177 -11.20 -38.52 -29.11
CA SER A 177 -10.40 -37.89 -30.16
C SER A 177 -9.12 -37.28 -29.59
N ARG A 178 -8.10 -37.09 -30.44
CA ARG A 178 -6.86 -36.48 -30.01
C ARG A 178 -7.08 -35.07 -29.42
N ILE A 179 -7.98 -34.32 -30.06
CA ILE A 179 -8.45 -33.02 -29.59
C ILE A 179 -9.98 -33.02 -29.69
N SER A 180 -10.65 -32.87 -28.56
CA SER A 180 -12.10 -32.70 -28.45
C SER A 180 -12.40 -31.28 -28.01
N LEU A 181 -13.17 -30.54 -28.81
CA LEU A 181 -13.51 -29.15 -28.52
C LEU A 181 -14.97 -29.01 -28.12
N VAL A 182 -15.23 -28.34 -27.03
CA VAL A 182 -16.54 -28.23 -26.39
C VAL A 182 -16.85 -26.75 -26.09
N PRO A 183 -18.02 -26.21 -26.47
CA PRO A 183 -18.49 -24.92 -25.94
C PRO A 183 -18.77 -25.05 -24.45
N GLY A 184 -18.20 -24.11 -23.64
CA GLY A 184 -18.51 -24.04 -22.23
C GLY A 184 -19.87 -23.41 -21.94
N PHE A 185 -20.24 -23.25 -20.65
CA PHE A 185 -21.41 -22.52 -20.19
C PHE A 185 -22.78 -23.08 -20.54
N ILE A 186 -22.97 -23.56 -21.76
CA ILE A 186 -24.28 -24.00 -22.30
C ILE A 186 -24.66 -25.42 -21.87
N ALA A 187 -25.94 -25.62 -21.63
CA ALA A 187 -26.53 -26.88 -21.24
C ALA A 187 -27.94 -27.03 -21.85
N GLN A 188 -28.59 -28.12 -21.55
CA GLN A 188 -29.97 -28.36 -21.96
C GLN A 188 -30.77 -28.93 -20.80
N ASP A 189 -31.99 -28.44 -20.60
CA ASP A 189 -32.92 -29.01 -19.65
C ASP A 189 -33.31 -30.43 -20.07
N ARG A 190 -33.26 -31.36 -19.11
CA ARG A 190 -33.47 -32.78 -19.40
C ARG A 190 -34.92 -33.14 -19.79
N ASP A 191 -35.89 -32.39 -19.23
CA ASP A 191 -37.31 -32.69 -19.39
C ASP A 191 -37.93 -31.90 -20.54
N SER A 192 -37.67 -30.61 -20.66
CA SER A 192 -38.22 -29.77 -21.73
C SER A 192 -37.39 -29.75 -23.02
N GLY A 193 -36.11 -30.09 -22.94
CA GLY A 193 -35.18 -29.97 -24.06
C GLY A 193 -34.77 -28.53 -24.37
N ASP A 194 -35.11 -27.56 -23.49
CA ASP A 194 -34.80 -26.15 -23.67
C ASP A 194 -33.31 -25.87 -23.46
N ILE A 195 -32.80 -24.89 -24.20
CA ILE A 195 -31.44 -24.42 -23.98
C ILE A 195 -31.37 -23.71 -22.61
N THR A 196 -30.39 -24.10 -21.81
CA THR A 196 -30.11 -23.54 -20.50
C THR A 196 -28.65 -23.20 -20.40
N ASN A 197 -28.29 -22.53 -19.33
CA ASN A 197 -26.89 -22.24 -19.02
C ASN A 197 -26.52 -22.60 -17.56
N LEU A 198 -25.22 -22.71 -17.30
CA LEU A 198 -24.68 -23.06 -15.97
C LEU A 198 -24.42 -21.86 -15.07
N GLY A 199 -24.89 -20.68 -15.46
CA GLY A 199 -24.73 -19.45 -14.69
C GLY A 199 -23.30 -18.92 -14.70
N ARG A 200 -23.01 -18.05 -13.72
CA ARG A 200 -21.70 -17.39 -13.61
C ARG A 200 -20.56 -18.42 -13.50
N GLY A 201 -19.52 -18.23 -14.29
CA GLY A 201 -18.39 -19.18 -14.37
C GLY A 201 -18.72 -20.49 -15.09
N GLY A 202 -19.83 -20.52 -15.84
CA GLY A 202 -20.33 -21.75 -16.46
C GLY A 202 -19.35 -22.48 -17.36
N SER A 203 -18.42 -21.79 -18.03
CA SER A 203 -17.38 -22.46 -18.83
C SER A 203 -16.34 -23.16 -17.93
N ASP A 204 -15.97 -22.60 -16.75
CA ASP A 204 -15.15 -23.30 -15.76
C ASP A 204 -15.89 -24.51 -15.22
N TYR A 205 -17.21 -24.37 -14.99
CA TYR A 205 -18.06 -25.47 -14.52
C TYR A 205 -18.16 -26.59 -15.54
N THR A 206 -18.39 -26.28 -16.83
CA THR A 206 -18.37 -27.30 -17.92
C THR A 206 -17.05 -28.08 -17.92
N ALA A 207 -15.91 -27.37 -17.83
CA ALA A 207 -14.59 -28.00 -17.81
C ALA A 207 -14.37 -28.86 -16.55
N SER A 208 -14.84 -28.40 -15.40
CA SER A 208 -14.79 -29.14 -14.14
C SER A 208 -15.65 -30.41 -14.18
N ILE A 209 -16.87 -30.34 -14.72
CA ILE A 209 -17.75 -31.48 -14.92
C ILE A 209 -17.07 -32.52 -15.81
N LEU A 210 -16.56 -32.11 -16.97
CA LEU A 210 -15.87 -33.00 -17.90
C LEU A 210 -14.65 -33.67 -17.27
N ALA A 211 -13.83 -32.87 -16.55
CA ALA A 211 -12.65 -33.38 -15.86
C ALA A 211 -13.03 -34.41 -14.78
N ALA A 212 -14.07 -34.14 -13.99
CA ALA A 212 -14.52 -35.03 -12.92
C ALA A 212 -15.17 -36.32 -13.49
N SER A 213 -16.02 -36.19 -14.50
CA SER A 213 -16.74 -37.35 -15.12
C SER A 213 -15.79 -38.33 -15.82
N LEU A 214 -14.71 -37.82 -16.39
CA LEU A 214 -13.72 -38.62 -17.13
C LEU A 214 -12.45 -38.93 -16.33
N ASN A 215 -12.41 -38.60 -15.04
CA ASN A 215 -11.24 -38.75 -14.17
C ASN A 215 -9.95 -38.20 -14.82
N ALA A 216 -10.00 -36.93 -15.25
CA ALA A 216 -8.85 -36.27 -15.86
C ALA A 216 -7.66 -36.22 -14.93
N GLU A 217 -6.45 -36.23 -15.48
CA GLU A 217 -5.19 -36.06 -14.73
C GLU A 217 -5.08 -34.67 -14.10
N VAL A 218 -5.55 -33.65 -14.84
CA VAL A 218 -5.51 -32.25 -14.42
C VAL A 218 -6.55 -31.44 -15.19
N LEU A 219 -7.11 -30.43 -14.51
CA LEU A 219 -7.89 -29.36 -15.14
C LEU A 219 -7.01 -28.11 -15.26
N GLU A 220 -6.68 -27.68 -16.47
CA GLU A 220 -5.95 -26.44 -16.71
C GLU A 220 -6.90 -25.30 -17.05
N ILE A 221 -6.84 -24.20 -16.29
CA ILE A 221 -7.60 -22.98 -16.52
C ILE A 221 -6.65 -21.93 -17.07
N TRP A 222 -6.83 -21.59 -18.33
CA TRP A 222 -6.05 -20.60 -19.07
C TRP A 222 -6.78 -19.26 -19.06
N THR A 223 -6.12 -18.24 -18.53
CA THR A 223 -6.65 -16.88 -18.33
C THR A 223 -5.60 -15.82 -18.71
N ASP A 224 -5.79 -14.56 -18.34
CA ASP A 224 -4.90 -13.43 -18.60
C ASP A 224 -3.96 -13.08 -17.43
N VAL A 225 -3.94 -13.90 -16.39
CA VAL A 225 -3.04 -13.71 -15.23
C VAL A 225 -2.13 -14.92 -15.03
N ASP A 226 -0.94 -14.71 -14.45
CA ASP A 226 0.05 -15.78 -14.24
C ASP A 226 -0.34 -16.80 -13.16
N GLY A 227 -1.54 -16.73 -12.62
CA GLY A 227 -2.04 -17.59 -11.54
C GLY A 227 -2.65 -16.77 -10.42
N PHE A 228 -2.79 -17.37 -9.24
CA PHE A 228 -3.15 -16.65 -8.03
C PHE A 228 -1.96 -15.85 -7.52
N MET A 229 -2.20 -14.60 -7.16
CA MET A 229 -1.17 -13.70 -6.66
C MET A 229 -1.33 -13.50 -5.15
N THR A 230 -0.25 -13.18 -4.46
CA THR A 230 -0.27 -12.88 -3.01
C THR A 230 -1.14 -11.67 -2.65
N ALA A 231 -1.42 -10.81 -3.61
CA ALA A 231 -2.38 -9.70 -3.55
C ALA A 231 -2.72 -9.25 -4.98
N ASP A 232 -3.68 -8.32 -5.13
CA ASP A 232 -3.98 -7.71 -6.44
C ASP A 232 -2.78 -6.91 -6.98
N PRO A 233 -2.14 -7.32 -8.08
CA PRO A 233 -0.94 -6.65 -8.62
C PRO A 233 -1.21 -5.22 -9.13
N ARG A 234 -2.48 -4.87 -9.37
CA ARG A 234 -2.89 -3.50 -9.72
C ARG A 234 -2.79 -2.55 -8.51
N VAL A 235 -2.85 -3.08 -7.30
CA VAL A 235 -2.72 -2.34 -6.04
C VAL A 235 -1.33 -2.48 -5.46
N ILE A 236 -0.77 -3.69 -5.49
CA ILE A 236 0.53 -4.04 -4.92
C ILE A 236 1.46 -4.55 -6.00
N LYS A 237 2.40 -3.72 -6.45
CA LYS A 237 3.35 -4.09 -7.52
C LYS A 237 4.36 -5.18 -7.12
N SER A 238 4.59 -5.37 -5.84
CA SER A 238 5.45 -6.43 -5.30
C SER A 238 4.73 -7.78 -5.12
N ALA A 239 3.44 -7.86 -5.48
CA ALA A 239 2.72 -9.12 -5.45
C ALA A 239 3.35 -10.12 -6.44
N TYR A 240 3.45 -11.37 -6.02
CA TYR A 240 4.03 -12.45 -6.81
C TYR A 240 3.07 -13.64 -6.87
N THR A 241 3.29 -14.51 -7.86
CA THR A 241 2.46 -15.70 -8.10
C THR A 241 2.64 -16.73 -6.99
N ILE A 242 1.54 -17.26 -6.47
CA ILE A 242 1.51 -18.33 -5.49
C ILE A 242 1.63 -19.66 -6.25
N ASN A 243 2.67 -20.43 -5.99
CA ASN A 243 2.91 -21.66 -6.73
C ASN A 243 1.89 -22.77 -6.40
N GLU A 244 1.49 -22.89 -5.13
CA GLU A 244 0.58 -23.93 -4.66
C GLU A 244 -0.45 -23.40 -3.67
N LEU A 245 -1.70 -23.79 -3.86
CA LEU A 245 -2.84 -23.51 -2.97
C LEU A 245 -3.61 -24.80 -2.69
N SER A 246 -4.22 -24.89 -1.50
CA SER A 246 -5.30 -25.85 -1.28
C SER A 246 -6.58 -25.39 -1.98
N TYR A 247 -7.53 -26.32 -2.22
CA TYR A 247 -8.83 -25.94 -2.75
C TYR A 247 -9.53 -24.91 -1.88
N THR A 248 -9.42 -25.04 -0.57
CA THR A 248 -10.05 -24.13 0.40
C THR A 248 -9.41 -22.75 0.32
N GLU A 249 -8.07 -22.65 0.30
CA GLU A 249 -7.36 -21.37 0.16
C GLU A 249 -7.74 -20.65 -1.14
N ALA A 250 -7.82 -21.38 -2.27
CA ALA A 250 -8.23 -20.82 -3.55
C ALA A 250 -9.68 -20.32 -3.53
N MET A 251 -10.60 -21.08 -2.91
CA MET A 251 -12.00 -20.66 -2.75
C MET A 251 -12.12 -19.41 -1.88
N GLU A 252 -11.40 -19.35 -0.76
CA GLU A 252 -11.42 -18.18 0.13
C GLU A 252 -10.89 -16.91 -0.57
N LEU A 253 -9.75 -17.00 -1.28
CA LEU A 253 -9.23 -15.88 -2.05
C LEU A 253 -10.24 -15.37 -3.09
N CYS A 254 -10.95 -16.27 -3.77
CA CYS A 254 -11.94 -15.90 -4.76
C CYS A 254 -13.21 -15.30 -4.16
N ASN A 255 -13.67 -15.81 -3.01
CA ASN A 255 -14.84 -15.27 -2.30
C ASN A 255 -14.63 -13.83 -1.87
N PHE A 256 -13.39 -13.45 -1.52
CA PHE A 256 -13.03 -12.10 -1.12
C PHE A 256 -12.48 -11.22 -2.26
N GLY A 257 -12.64 -11.60 -3.52
CA GLY A 257 -12.44 -10.71 -4.67
C GLY A 257 -11.35 -11.08 -5.67
N ALA A 258 -10.59 -12.15 -5.47
CA ALA A 258 -9.66 -12.65 -6.48
C ALA A 258 -10.46 -13.25 -7.65
N LYS A 259 -10.46 -12.53 -8.79
CA LYS A 259 -11.25 -12.92 -9.99
C LYS A 259 -10.49 -13.91 -10.87
N VAL A 260 -10.04 -15.02 -10.31
CA VAL A 260 -9.26 -16.03 -11.04
C VAL A 260 -10.14 -17.21 -11.44
N VAL A 261 -10.90 -17.74 -10.49
CA VAL A 261 -11.84 -18.86 -10.70
C VAL A 261 -13.12 -18.54 -9.92
N TYR A 262 -14.27 -19.03 -10.41
CA TYR A 262 -15.52 -18.93 -9.65
C TYR A 262 -15.67 -20.15 -8.73
N PRO A 263 -15.67 -20.01 -7.40
CA PRO A 263 -15.55 -21.13 -6.45
C PRO A 263 -16.55 -22.26 -6.63
N PRO A 264 -17.86 -22.02 -6.85
CA PRO A 264 -18.81 -23.11 -7.03
C PRO A 264 -18.52 -24.03 -8.21
N THR A 265 -17.77 -23.54 -9.21
CA THR A 265 -17.54 -24.26 -10.46
C THR A 265 -16.43 -25.30 -10.38
N ILE A 266 -15.56 -25.20 -9.39
CA ILE A 266 -14.45 -26.17 -9.19
C ILE A 266 -14.82 -27.34 -8.26
N TYR A 267 -16.01 -27.33 -7.68
CA TYR A 267 -16.45 -28.36 -6.73
C TYR A 267 -16.37 -29.80 -7.32
N PRO A 268 -16.77 -30.08 -8.58
CA PRO A 268 -16.68 -31.44 -9.12
C PRO A 268 -15.27 -32.02 -9.09
N VAL A 269 -14.26 -31.24 -9.46
CA VAL A 269 -12.86 -31.71 -9.46
C VAL A 269 -12.28 -31.81 -8.04
N CYS A 270 -12.73 -30.93 -7.11
CA CYS A 270 -12.35 -31.01 -5.72
C CYS A 270 -12.78 -32.33 -5.06
N VAL A 271 -14.02 -32.78 -5.31
CA VAL A 271 -14.54 -34.04 -4.79
C VAL A 271 -13.75 -35.24 -5.30
N LYS A 272 -13.23 -35.14 -6.52
CA LYS A 272 -12.41 -36.19 -7.16
C LYS A 272 -10.92 -36.07 -6.91
N ASN A 273 -10.49 -35.07 -6.15
CA ASN A 273 -9.09 -34.76 -5.90
C ASN A 273 -8.27 -34.53 -7.19
N ILE A 274 -8.91 -33.99 -8.25
CA ILE A 274 -8.24 -33.68 -9.51
C ILE A 274 -7.56 -32.32 -9.38
N PRO A 275 -6.25 -32.21 -9.55
CA PRO A 275 -5.56 -30.92 -9.44
C PRO A 275 -6.03 -29.93 -10.52
N ILE A 276 -6.08 -28.64 -10.13
CA ILE A 276 -6.37 -27.53 -11.04
C ILE A 276 -5.07 -26.77 -11.24
N LYS A 277 -4.75 -26.41 -12.48
CA LYS A 277 -3.61 -25.56 -12.80
C LYS A 277 -4.08 -24.29 -13.50
N VAL A 278 -3.82 -23.14 -12.87
CA VAL A 278 -4.13 -21.83 -13.45
C VAL A 278 -2.91 -21.31 -14.17
N LYS A 279 -3.06 -20.96 -15.45
CA LYS A 279 -1.98 -20.53 -16.34
C LYS A 279 -2.36 -19.30 -17.16
N ASN A 280 -1.34 -18.56 -17.59
CA ASN A 280 -1.53 -17.39 -18.45
C ASN A 280 -1.41 -17.76 -19.93
N THR A 281 -2.44 -17.43 -20.70
CA THR A 281 -2.47 -17.63 -22.17
C THR A 281 -1.38 -16.83 -22.90
N PHE A 282 -0.98 -15.68 -22.33
CA PHE A 282 0.04 -14.79 -22.88
C PHE A 282 1.46 -15.10 -22.37
N ASN A 283 1.59 -15.94 -21.33
CA ASN A 283 2.85 -16.44 -20.77
C ASN A 283 2.75 -17.97 -20.53
N PRO A 284 2.64 -18.78 -21.60
CA PRO A 284 2.34 -20.19 -21.47
C PRO A 284 3.43 -21.04 -20.79
N ASP A 285 4.66 -20.55 -20.80
CA ASP A 285 5.79 -21.25 -20.17
C ASP A 285 5.93 -20.89 -18.68
N GLY A 286 5.15 -19.91 -18.17
CA GLY A 286 5.06 -19.59 -16.76
C GLY A 286 4.57 -20.78 -15.92
N GLN A 287 5.06 -20.89 -14.68
CA GLN A 287 4.72 -22.02 -13.79
C GLN A 287 3.22 -22.07 -13.45
N GLY A 288 2.58 -20.90 -13.32
CA GLY A 288 1.19 -20.78 -12.86
C GLY A 288 1.00 -21.17 -11.40
N THR A 289 -0.27 -21.38 -11.01
CA THR A 289 -0.64 -21.85 -9.67
C THR A 289 -1.25 -23.24 -9.79
N ILE A 290 -0.80 -24.19 -8.96
CA ILE A 290 -1.39 -25.51 -8.79
C ILE A 290 -2.29 -25.52 -7.56
N ILE A 291 -3.55 -25.94 -7.73
CA ILE A 291 -4.52 -26.09 -6.65
C ILE A 291 -4.76 -27.61 -6.46
N LYS A 292 -4.53 -28.11 -5.25
CA LYS A 292 -4.65 -29.56 -4.93
C LYS A 292 -5.15 -29.77 -3.49
N ALA A 293 -5.57 -31.00 -3.17
CA ALA A 293 -6.12 -31.32 -1.84
C ALA A 293 -5.08 -31.21 -0.72
N HIS A 294 -3.86 -31.62 -0.95
CA HIS A 294 -2.79 -31.64 0.04
C HIS A 294 -1.54 -30.94 -0.47
N ILE A 295 -0.99 -30.02 0.33
CA ILE A 295 0.24 -29.28 0.04
C ILE A 295 1.34 -29.83 0.96
N GLU A 296 2.38 -30.42 0.37
CA GLU A 296 3.42 -31.14 1.14
C GLU A 296 4.35 -30.25 1.95
N ASN A 297 4.53 -28.98 1.59
CA ASN A 297 5.47 -28.05 2.23
C ASN A 297 4.82 -26.71 2.54
N ASN A 298 3.80 -26.69 3.39
CA ASN A 298 3.09 -25.47 3.73
C ASN A 298 3.79 -24.70 4.86
N GLN A 299 5.01 -24.17 4.59
CA GLN A 299 5.79 -23.42 5.58
C GLN A 299 5.23 -22.00 5.83
N LYS A 300 4.50 -21.42 4.89
CA LYS A 300 3.92 -20.08 5.05
C LYS A 300 2.49 -20.19 5.57
N PRO A 301 2.19 -19.63 6.76
CA PRO A 301 0.84 -19.69 7.33
C PRO A 301 -0.18 -18.87 6.56
N ILE A 302 0.26 -17.84 5.82
CA ILE A 302 -0.55 -16.95 5.01
C ILE A 302 -0.16 -17.12 3.55
N LYS A 303 -1.18 -17.25 2.68
CA LYS A 303 -1.01 -17.43 1.23
C LYS A 303 -1.29 -16.17 0.43
N GLY A 304 -2.32 -15.41 0.80
CA GLY A 304 -2.70 -14.25 0.03
C GLY A 304 -3.57 -13.26 0.80
N LEU A 305 -3.64 -12.06 0.24
CA LEU A 305 -4.56 -10.99 0.62
C LEU A 305 -5.58 -10.80 -0.49
N SER A 306 -6.84 -10.68 -0.10
CA SER A 306 -7.92 -10.33 -1.03
C SER A 306 -8.75 -9.18 -0.46
N SER A 307 -9.53 -8.49 -1.28
CA SER A 307 -10.35 -7.38 -0.82
C SER A 307 -11.60 -7.17 -1.66
N ILE A 308 -12.67 -6.72 -1.00
CA ILE A 308 -13.93 -6.31 -1.60
C ILE A 308 -14.06 -4.80 -1.37
N LYS A 309 -14.18 -4.04 -2.46
CA LYS A 309 -14.52 -2.61 -2.43
C LYS A 309 -16.03 -2.44 -2.41
N GLY A 310 -16.50 -1.29 -1.93
CA GLY A 310 -17.94 -1.02 -1.91
C GLY A 310 -18.64 -1.91 -0.89
N THR A 311 -18.17 -1.88 0.34
CA THR A 311 -18.75 -2.58 1.50
C THR A 311 -19.52 -1.57 2.34
N THR A 312 -20.76 -1.89 2.67
CA THR A 312 -21.54 -1.20 3.71
C THR A 312 -21.73 -2.13 4.89
N VAL A 313 -21.43 -1.64 6.09
CA VAL A 313 -21.70 -2.36 7.34
C VAL A 313 -23.01 -1.85 7.92
N ILE A 314 -23.98 -2.75 8.11
CA ILE A 314 -25.25 -2.46 8.76
C ILE A 314 -25.21 -3.05 10.16
N THR A 315 -25.49 -2.23 11.17
CA THR A 315 -25.51 -2.66 12.56
C THR A 315 -26.94 -2.73 13.07
N VAL A 316 -27.35 -3.92 13.49
CA VAL A 316 -28.62 -4.21 14.18
C VAL A 316 -28.34 -4.16 15.67
N THR A 317 -28.94 -3.21 16.39
CA THR A 317 -28.68 -2.97 17.82
C THR A 317 -29.99 -2.95 18.63
N GLY A 318 -30.01 -3.68 19.72
CA GLY A 318 -31.17 -3.67 20.62
C GLY A 318 -30.90 -4.31 21.96
N LEU A 319 -31.38 -3.67 23.07
CA LEU A 319 -31.28 -4.22 24.41
C LEU A 319 -32.10 -5.51 24.59
N SER A 320 -33.14 -5.65 23.78
CA SER A 320 -34.03 -6.84 23.81
C SER A 320 -33.52 -8.00 22.96
N MET A 321 -32.33 -7.90 22.37
CA MET A 321 -31.71 -9.00 21.62
C MET A 321 -31.03 -10.02 22.52
N VAL A 322 -30.59 -9.59 23.71
CA VAL A 322 -29.84 -10.43 24.64
C VAL A 322 -30.70 -11.59 25.16
N GLY A 323 -30.25 -12.84 24.92
CA GLY A 323 -30.97 -14.06 25.36
C GLY A 323 -32.24 -14.38 24.57
N VAL A 324 -32.54 -13.64 23.48
CA VAL A 324 -33.74 -13.89 22.65
C VAL A 324 -33.41 -14.83 21.50
N VAL A 325 -33.99 -16.01 21.52
CA VAL A 325 -33.80 -17.03 20.48
C VAL A 325 -34.45 -16.58 19.17
N GLY A 326 -33.70 -16.67 18.07
CA GLY A 326 -34.22 -16.51 16.72
C GLY A 326 -34.04 -15.13 16.09
N VAL A 327 -33.41 -14.15 16.74
CA VAL A 327 -33.12 -12.83 16.17
C VAL A 327 -32.29 -12.96 14.88
N ASN A 328 -31.21 -13.72 14.93
CA ASN A 328 -30.38 -13.97 13.74
C ASN A 328 -31.16 -14.64 12.59
N ARG A 329 -32.06 -15.57 12.89
CA ARG A 329 -32.94 -16.16 11.85
C ARG A 329 -33.77 -15.08 11.15
N ARG A 330 -34.37 -14.15 11.90
CA ARG A 330 -35.16 -13.05 11.35
C ARG A 330 -34.31 -12.16 10.46
N ILE A 331 -33.14 -11.74 10.93
CA ILE A 331 -32.18 -10.92 10.15
C ILE A 331 -31.87 -11.59 8.82
N PHE A 332 -31.36 -12.83 8.84
CA PHE A 332 -30.91 -13.49 7.61
C PHE A 332 -32.05 -13.94 6.70
N SER A 333 -33.19 -14.36 7.25
CA SER A 333 -34.36 -14.73 6.45
C SER A 333 -34.92 -13.52 5.71
N SER A 334 -35.02 -12.37 6.37
CA SER A 334 -35.53 -11.15 5.78
C SER A 334 -34.64 -10.69 4.61
N LEU A 335 -33.32 -10.66 4.80
CA LEU A 335 -32.36 -10.32 3.75
C LEU A 335 -32.40 -11.32 2.59
N ALA A 336 -32.38 -12.63 2.87
CA ALA A 336 -32.41 -13.69 1.87
C ALA A 336 -33.68 -13.67 1.01
N SER A 337 -34.85 -13.41 1.61
CA SER A 337 -36.13 -13.30 0.89
C SER A 337 -36.18 -12.12 -0.07
N ASN A 338 -35.30 -11.11 0.15
CA ASN A 338 -35.16 -9.96 -0.73
C ASN A 338 -33.92 -10.02 -1.64
N GLY A 339 -33.29 -11.21 -1.76
CA GLY A 339 -32.16 -11.43 -2.64
C GLY A 339 -30.85 -10.78 -2.22
N ILE A 340 -30.75 -10.30 -0.97
CA ILE A 340 -29.59 -9.58 -0.43
C ILE A 340 -28.57 -10.58 0.12
N SER A 341 -27.34 -10.51 -0.40
CA SER A 341 -26.23 -11.37 0.01
C SER A 341 -25.40 -10.75 1.12
N VAL A 342 -25.26 -11.48 2.23
CA VAL A 342 -24.37 -11.10 3.35
C VAL A 342 -23.06 -11.85 3.25
N PHE A 343 -21.92 -11.14 3.21
CA PHE A 343 -20.59 -11.75 3.09
C PHE A 343 -19.71 -11.59 4.32
N LEU A 344 -20.14 -10.78 5.30
CA LEU A 344 -19.45 -10.61 6.58
C LEU A 344 -20.50 -10.54 7.70
N VAL A 345 -20.23 -11.25 8.77
CA VAL A 345 -21.05 -11.22 10.00
C VAL A 345 -20.12 -11.10 11.20
N SER A 346 -20.36 -10.12 12.04
CA SER A 346 -19.64 -9.93 13.30
C SER A 346 -20.65 -9.69 14.42
N GLN A 347 -20.61 -10.53 15.43
CA GLN A 347 -21.50 -10.44 16.59
C GLN A 347 -20.68 -10.50 17.88
N ALA A 348 -20.87 -9.52 18.77
CA ALA A 348 -20.26 -9.53 20.09
C ALA A 348 -20.93 -10.57 21.00
N ALA A 349 -20.18 -11.09 21.97
CA ALA A 349 -20.70 -12.06 22.94
C ALA A 349 -21.84 -11.50 23.80
N SER A 350 -21.97 -10.19 23.88
CA SER A 350 -23.08 -9.52 24.57
C SER A 350 -24.45 -9.67 23.90
N GLU A 351 -24.46 -10.17 22.62
CA GLU A 351 -25.67 -10.36 21.81
C GLU A 351 -26.52 -9.09 21.59
N ASN A 352 -26.07 -7.92 22.06
CA ASN A 352 -26.82 -6.67 21.94
C ASN A 352 -26.66 -5.97 20.60
N ASN A 353 -25.70 -6.40 19.79
CA ASN A 353 -25.54 -5.94 18.42
C ASN A 353 -25.04 -7.05 17.47
N THR A 354 -25.47 -6.96 16.22
CA THR A 354 -24.99 -7.79 15.12
C THR A 354 -24.66 -6.89 13.94
N SER A 355 -23.42 -6.91 13.49
CA SER A 355 -22.96 -6.16 12.32
C SER A 355 -22.87 -7.10 11.11
N ILE A 356 -23.46 -6.69 10.00
CA ILE A 356 -23.47 -7.44 8.74
C ILE A 356 -22.87 -6.60 7.61
N GLY A 357 -22.07 -7.23 6.79
CA GLY A 357 -21.48 -6.61 5.60
C GLY A 357 -22.25 -7.00 4.34
N VAL A 358 -22.71 -5.98 3.61
CA VAL A 358 -23.40 -6.09 2.33
C VAL A 358 -22.69 -5.23 1.29
N LYS A 359 -23.00 -5.42 0.01
CA LYS A 359 -22.50 -4.51 -1.03
C LYS A 359 -23.21 -3.15 -0.93
N ASP A 360 -22.52 -2.08 -1.34
CA ASP A 360 -23.08 -0.73 -1.34
C ASP A 360 -24.39 -0.65 -2.17
N GLU A 361 -24.51 -1.42 -3.27
CA GLU A 361 -25.70 -1.46 -4.12
C GLU A 361 -26.93 -2.04 -3.41
N ASP A 362 -26.74 -2.88 -2.40
CA ASP A 362 -27.82 -3.52 -1.64
C ASP A 362 -28.14 -2.79 -0.34
N ALA A 363 -27.34 -1.81 0.08
CA ALA A 363 -27.37 -1.23 1.41
C ALA A 363 -28.71 -0.58 1.78
N ASP A 364 -29.23 0.28 0.91
CA ASP A 364 -30.49 0.99 1.18
C ASP A 364 -31.67 0.02 1.29
N ASN A 365 -31.72 -0.98 0.42
CA ASN A 365 -32.75 -2.00 0.45
C ASN A 365 -32.64 -2.87 1.72
N ALA A 366 -31.42 -3.23 2.12
CA ALA A 366 -31.17 -4.00 3.32
C ALA A 366 -31.60 -3.24 4.59
N VAL A 367 -31.29 -1.96 4.70
CA VAL A 367 -31.74 -1.11 5.82
C VAL A 367 -33.26 -1.03 5.88
N LYS A 368 -33.91 -0.80 4.72
CA LYS A 368 -35.37 -0.74 4.63
C LYS A 368 -36.01 -2.03 5.11
N VAL A 369 -35.58 -3.15 4.56
CA VAL A 369 -36.13 -4.50 4.85
C VAL A 369 -35.96 -4.86 6.32
N LEU A 370 -34.81 -4.56 6.91
CA LEU A 370 -34.56 -4.82 8.33
C LEU A 370 -35.36 -3.91 9.26
N ASN A 371 -35.50 -2.61 8.93
CA ASN A 371 -36.37 -1.71 9.69
C ASN A 371 -37.83 -2.13 9.65
N GLU A 372 -38.28 -2.69 8.54
CA GLU A 372 -39.65 -3.21 8.40
C GLU A 372 -39.84 -4.50 9.20
N GLU A 373 -38.88 -5.43 9.17
CA GLU A 373 -38.89 -6.68 9.93
C GLU A 373 -38.93 -6.44 11.44
N PHE A 374 -38.20 -5.45 11.94
CA PHE A 374 -38.11 -5.12 13.38
C PHE A 374 -38.89 -3.87 13.76
N ARG A 375 -39.87 -3.46 12.95
CA ARG A 375 -40.64 -2.24 13.16
C ARG A 375 -41.27 -2.15 14.57
N LEU A 376 -41.90 -3.21 15.03
CA LEU A 376 -42.56 -3.22 16.36
C LEU A 376 -41.56 -3.03 17.49
N GLU A 377 -40.40 -3.69 17.43
CA GLU A 377 -39.38 -3.58 18.44
C GLU A 377 -38.71 -2.18 18.43
N ILE A 378 -38.67 -1.53 17.26
CA ILE A 378 -38.16 -0.15 17.13
C ILE A 378 -39.18 0.85 17.68
N GLU A 379 -40.47 0.70 17.35
CA GLU A 379 -41.56 1.54 17.87
C GLU A 379 -41.70 1.45 19.39
N ASP A 380 -41.49 0.26 19.96
CA ASP A 380 -41.50 0.02 21.40
C ASP A 380 -40.20 0.45 22.12
N GLY A 381 -39.21 0.96 21.40
CA GLY A 381 -37.92 1.37 21.94
C GLY A 381 -37.01 0.23 22.41
N ARG A 382 -37.31 -1.04 22.05
CA ARG A 382 -36.53 -2.23 22.37
C ARG A 382 -35.34 -2.45 21.42
N MET A 383 -35.42 -1.92 20.21
CA MET A 383 -34.36 -1.90 19.20
C MET A 383 -34.17 -0.50 18.64
N PHE A 384 -32.99 -0.20 18.20
CA PHE A 384 -32.70 1.05 17.50
C PHE A 384 -32.93 0.88 16.01
N PRO A 385 -33.27 1.96 15.28
CA PRO A 385 -33.25 1.94 13.81
C PRO A 385 -31.91 1.47 13.27
N MET A 386 -31.93 0.72 12.17
CA MET A 386 -30.72 0.19 11.57
C MET A 386 -29.77 1.29 11.15
N HIS A 387 -28.52 1.18 11.57
CA HIS A 387 -27.45 2.11 11.20
C HIS A 387 -26.58 1.47 10.11
N ALA A 388 -26.38 2.20 9.02
CA ALA A 388 -25.51 1.78 7.91
C ALA A 388 -24.31 2.72 7.79
N GLU A 389 -23.12 2.15 7.70
CA GLU A 389 -21.86 2.86 7.43
C GLU A 389 -21.33 2.40 6.06
N SER A 390 -21.35 3.31 5.08
CA SER A 390 -20.93 3.06 3.70
C SER A 390 -19.53 3.61 3.40
N GLY A 391 -19.03 3.37 2.19
CA GLY A 391 -17.71 3.83 1.77
C GLY A 391 -16.56 3.02 2.38
N LEU A 392 -16.85 1.79 2.75
CA LEU A 392 -15.91 0.90 3.40
C LEU A 392 -15.33 -0.13 2.41
N ALA A 393 -14.34 -0.88 2.88
CA ALA A 393 -13.78 -2.02 2.16
C ALA A 393 -13.48 -3.17 3.13
N THR A 394 -13.75 -4.38 2.68
CA THR A 394 -13.39 -5.59 3.42
C THR A 394 -12.07 -6.14 2.91
N VAL A 395 -11.17 -6.47 3.82
CA VAL A 395 -9.89 -7.13 3.54
C VAL A 395 -9.92 -8.52 4.17
N ALA A 396 -9.45 -9.53 3.44
CA ALA A 396 -9.29 -10.89 3.92
C ALA A 396 -7.82 -11.33 3.81
N VAL A 397 -7.30 -11.87 4.89
CA VAL A 397 -6.01 -12.57 4.98
C VAL A 397 -6.31 -14.06 4.94
N VAL A 398 -5.78 -14.76 3.94
CA VAL A 398 -6.11 -16.17 3.67
C VAL A 398 -4.90 -17.07 3.85
N GLY A 399 -5.09 -18.20 4.54
CA GLY A 399 -4.10 -19.25 4.68
C GLY A 399 -4.55 -20.34 5.66
N GLU A 400 -4.36 -21.59 5.29
CA GLU A 400 -4.86 -22.76 6.04
C GLU A 400 -4.11 -23.01 7.35
N ASN A 401 -2.85 -22.58 7.46
CA ASN A 401 -2.02 -22.85 8.65
C ASN A 401 -2.05 -21.73 9.71
N MET A 402 -2.90 -20.74 9.57
CA MET A 402 -2.99 -19.64 10.56
C MET A 402 -3.39 -20.14 11.94
N ARG A 403 -4.30 -21.11 12.03
CA ARG A 403 -4.74 -21.72 13.28
C ARG A 403 -3.62 -22.31 14.13
N ARG A 404 -2.57 -22.83 13.47
CA ARG A 404 -1.44 -23.48 14.13
C ARG A 404 -0.27 -22.53 14.39
N THR A 405 -0.40 -21.26 14.01
CA THR A 405 0.67 -20.28 14.11
C THR A 405 0.26 -19.15 15.08
N PRO A 406 0.71 -19.23 16.34
CA PRO A 406 0.40 -18.20 17.33
C PRO A 406 0.90 -16.82 16.88
N GLY A 407 0.14 -15.76 17.25
CA GLY A 407 0.54 -14.37 17.02
C GLY A 407 0.14 -13.78 15.67
N ILE A 408 -0.43 -14.54 14.74
CA ILE A 408 -0.83 -14.03 13.41
C ILE A 408 -1.80 -12.85 13.54
N SER A 409 -2.91 -13.01 14.27
CA SER A 409 -3.89 -11.94 14.47
C SER A 409 -3.28 -10.74 15.20
N GLY A 410 -2.43 -10.99 16.22
CA GLY A 410 -1.73 -9.92 16.93
C GLY A 410 -0.85 -9.11 16.00
N LYS A 411 -0.01 -9.77 15.18
CA LYS A 411 0.85 -9.10 14.20
C LYS A 411 0.04 -8.31 13.16
N LEU A 412 -1.05 -8.89 12.67
CA LEU A 412 -1.93 -8.25 11.69
C LEU A 412 -2.49 -6.92 12.21
N PHE A 413 -3.10 -6.94 13.39
CA PHE A 413 -3.73 -5.74 13.96
C PHE A 413 -2.70 -4.74 14.52
N GLU A 414 -1.56 -5.19 15.00
CA GLU A 414 -0.45 -4.32 15.38
C GLU A 414 0.05 -3.49 14.19
N VAL A 415 0.27 -4.13 13.05
CA VAL A 415 0.74 -3.47 11.84
C VAL A 415 -0.26 -2.44 11.32
N LEU A 416 -1.56 -2.77 11.34
CA LEU A 416 -2.63 -1.82 10.98
C LEU A 416 -2.68 -0.63 11.93
N GLY A 417 -2.67 -0.88 13.25
CA GLY A 417 -2.72 0.15 14.28
C GLY A 417 -1.52 1.10 14.23
N ARG A 418 -0.29 0.58 14.11
CA ARG A 418 0.93 1.39 13.93
C ARG A 418 0.89 2.24 12.66
N SER A 419 0.16 1.81 11.66
CA SER A 419 -0.02 2.56 10.41
C SER A 419 -1.19 3.54 10.46
N GLY A 420 -1.85 3.69 11.62
CA GLY A 420 -2.98 4.59 11.82
C GLY A 420 -4.26 4.15 11.13
N ILE A 421 -4.41 2.84 10.86
CA ILE A 421 -5.60 2.28 10.22
C ILE A 421 -6.55 1.75 11.28
N SER A 422 -7.76 2.31 11.33
CA SER A 422 -8.82 1.84 12.21
C SER A 422 -9.56 0.67 11.59
N VAL A 423 -9.76 -0.38 12.37
CA VAL A 423 -10.56 -1.55 11.98
C VAL A 423 -11.98 -1.38 12.54
N ILE A 424 -12.98 -1.41 11.65
CA ILE A 424 -14.39 -1.13 11.97
C ILE A 424 -15.10 -2.40 12.42
N ALA A 425 -14.87 -3.52 11.74
CA ALA A 425 -15.44 -4.81 12.07
C ALA A 425 -14.42 -5.93 11.78
N ILE A 426 -14.52 -7.04 12.51
CA ILE A 426 -13.65 -8.20 12.38
C ILE A 426 -14.50 -9.45 12.35
N ALA A 427 -14.18 -10.39 11.47
CA ALA A 427 -14.72 -11.73 11.46
C ALA A 427 -13.58 -12.74 11.29
N GLN A 428 -13.51 -13.69 12.23
CA GLN A 428 -12.57 -14.82 12.19
C GLN A 428 -13.33 -16.08 12.60
N GLY A 429 -13.42 -17.03 11.68
CA GLY A 429 -14.08 -18.31 11.95
C GLY A 429 -13.21 -19.26 12.78
N ALA A 430 -13.84 -20.25 13.41
CA ALA A 430 -13.12 -21.28 14.17
C ALA A 430 -12.18 -22.15 13.31
N SER A 431 -12.40 -22.18 12.00
CA SER A 431 -11.49 -22.83 11.04
C SER A 431 -10.17 -22.08 10.86
N GLU A 432 -10.17 -20.76 11.15
CA GLU A 432 -9.03 -19.84 11.00
C GLU A 432 -8.39 -19.87 9.60
N MET A 433 -9.17 -20.17 8.58
CA MET A 433 -8.70 -20.19 7.19
C MET A 433 -8.62 -18.78 6.60
N ASN A 434 -9.41 -17.86 7.14
CA ASN A 434 -9.32 -16.44 6.85
C ASN A 434 -9.51 -15.60 8.11
N ILE A 435 -8.91 -14.42 8.08
CA ILE A 435 -9.20 -13.31 8.99
C ILE A 435 -9.68 -12.17 8.11
N SER A 436 -10.97 -11.84 8.21
CA SER A 436 -11.55 -10.74 7.45
C SER A 436 -11.86 -9.56 8.37
N PHE A 437 -11.62 -8.36 7.89
CA PHE A 437 -11.88 -7.13 8.63
C PHE A 437 -12.24 -6.00 7.69
N VAL A 438 -12.91 -5.00 8.24
CA VAL A 438 -13.42 -3.85 7.49
C VAL A 438 -12.63 -2.60 7.86
N VAL A 439 -12.24 -1.83 6.86
CA VAL A 439 -11.56 -0.54 6.97
C VAL A 439 -12.27 0.52 6.12
N LYS A 440 -11.94 1.79 6.33
CA LYS A 440 -12.40 2.85 5.41
C LYS A 440 -11.87 2.60 4.00
N GLY A 441 -12.67 2.85 2.98
CA GLY A 441 -12.27 2.67 1.58
C GLY A 441 -11.03 3.50 1.20
N SER A 442 -10.85 4.68 1.80
CA SER A 442 -9.66 5.52 1.67
C SER A 442 -8.38 4.84 2.16
N ASP A 443 -8.48 3.97 3.17
CA ASP A 443 -7.34 3.30 3.79
C ASP A 443 -7.02 1.93 3.15
N LEU A 444 -7.87 1.44 2.25
CA LEU A 444 -7.73 0.10 1.65
C LEU A 444 -6.35 -0.12 1.03
N ARG A 445 -5.88 0.82 0.20
CA ARG A 445 -4.57 0.69 -0.46
C ARG A 445 -3.44 0.65 0.55
N LYS A 446 -3.50 1.50 1.58
CA LYS A 446 -2.52 1.54 2.66
C LYS A 446 -2.53 0.24 3.44
N ALA A 447 -3.71 -0.26 3.83
CA ALA A 447 -3.88 -1.51 4.56
C ALA A 447 -3.27 -2.70 3.80
N LEU A 448 -3.62 -2.85 2.52
CA LEU A 448 -3.10 -3.93 1.69
C LEU A 448 -1.57 -3.88 1.55
N ASN A 449 -0.97 -2.70 1.33
CA ASN A 449 0.48 -2.55 1.21
C ASN A 449 1.20 -2.89 2.52
N VAL A 450 0.72 -2.34 3.65
CA VAL A 450 1.31 -2.59 4.97
C VAL A 450 1.28 -4.07 5.34
N LEU A 451 0.14 -4.72 5.10
CA LEU A 451 -0.02 -6.15 5.38
C LEU A 451 0.82 -7.00 4.46
N HIS A 452 0.84 -6.71 3.15
CA HIS A 452 1.67 -7.47 2.21
C HIS A 452 3.14 -7.38 2.58
N ASP A 453 3.62 -6.17 2.88
CA ASP A 453 4.99 -5.93 3.30
C ASP A 453 5.35 -6.72 4.58
N SER A 454 4.45 -6.70 5.56
CA SER A 454 4.68 -7.37 6.86
C SER A 454 4.52 -8.89 6.83
N LEU A 455 3.59 -9.42 6.02
CA LEU A 455 3.19 -10.83 6.10
C LEU A 455 3.84 -11.72 5.04
N PHE A 456 4.15 -11.18 3.86
CA PHE A 456 4.71 -11.97 2.76
C PHE A 456 6.22 -11.84 2.64
N LEU A 457 6.83 -11.02 3.53
CA LEU A 457 8.21 -10.61 3.38
C LEU A 457 8.39 -10.08 1.97
N SER A 458 8.10 -8.82 1.78
CA SER A 458 9.03 -8.12 0.95
C SER A 458 10.39 -8.46 1.58
N GLU A 459 11.30 -9.01 0.81
CA GLU A 459 12.70 -9.18 1.22
C GLU A 459 13.25 -7.85 1.75
N TYR A 460 12.45 -6.77 1.66
CA TYR A 460 12.83 -5.40 1.94
C TYR A 460 11.77 -4.66 2.76
N LYS A 461 12.19 -4.04 3.84
CA LYS A 461 11.45 -3.00 4.53
C LYS A 461 11.45 -1.73 3.65
N VAL A 462 10.30 -1.10 3.45
CA VAL A 462 10.20 0.11 2.64
C VAL A 462 9.91 1.32 3.54
N LEU A 463 10.72 2.39 3.44
CA LEU A 463 10.40 3.71 3.97
C LEU A 463 10.12 4.67 2.81
N ASN A 464 9.01 5.39 2.92
CA ASN A 464 8.57 6.37 1.92
C ASN A 464 8.92 7.78 2.41
N LEU A 465 9.84 8.45 1.71
CA LEU A 465 10.41 9.73 2.13
C LEU A 465 9.77 10.88 1.37
N PHE A 466 9.33 11.91 2.11
CA PHE A 466 8.97 13.22 1.59
C PHE A 466 10.05 14.21 2.02
N ILE A 467 10.86 14.69 1.08
CA ILE A 467 12.01 15.56 1.35
C ILE A 467 11.62 17.01 1.04
N CYS A 468 11.59 17.85 2.05
CA CYS A 468 11.35 19.29 1.94
C CYS A 468 12.66 20.07 2.09
N GLY A 469 12.98 20.90 1.09
CA GLY A 469 14.23 21.66 1.02
C GLY A 469 15.34 20.89 0.30
N ILE A 470 15.68 21.35 -0.91
CA ILE A 470 16.74 20.78 -1.76
C ILE A 470 17.98 21.66 -1.88
N GLY A 471 18.17 22.51 -0.86
CA GLY A 471 19.38 23.33 -0.72
C GLY A 471 20.61 22.46 -0.45
N THR A 472 21.58 23.06 0.23
CA THR A 472 22.89 22.43 0.50
C THR A 472 22.77 21.08 1.22
N VAL A 473 21.96 20.99 2.28
CA VAL A 473 21.79 19.75 3.07
C VAL A 473 20.92 18.74 2.33
N GLY A 474 19.72 19.14 1.88
CA GLY A 474 18.80 18.22 1.23
C GLY A 474 19.31 17.67 -0.10
N GLY A 475 20.04 18.49 -0.88
CA GLY A 475 20.72 18.02 -2.09
C GLY A 475 21.75 16.93 -1.80
N LYS A 476 22.57 17.10 -0.76
CA LYS A 476 23.54 16.09 -0.31
C LYS A 476 22.88 14.84 0.25
N LEU A 477 21.75 14.98 0.96
CA LEU A 477 20.97 13.84 1.44
C LEU A 477 20.47 12.97 0.26
N ILE A 478 19.93 13.59 -0.80
CA ILE A 478 19.47 12.86 -1.98
C ILE A 478 20.64 12.12 -2.66
N GLU A 479 21.81 12.75 -2.76
CA GLU A 479 23.03 12.10 -3.27
C GLU A 479 23.42 10.88 -2.43
N GLN A 480 23.38 10.99 -1.08
CA GLN A 480 23.68 9.87 -0.17
C GLN A 480 22.64 8.74 -0.27
N ILE A 481 21.35 9.06 -0.31
CA ILE A 481 20.30 8.07 -0.51
C ILE A 481 20.53 7.28 -1.81
N LYS A 482 20.85 8.00 -2.91
CA LYS A 482 21.13 7.39 -4.20
C LYS A 482 22.36 6.48 -4.16
N SER A 483 23.46 6.94 -3.57
CA SER A 483 24.73 6.19 -3.53
C SER A 483 24.64 4.91 -2.67
N GLN A 484 23.83 4.92 -1.61
CA GLN A 484 23.69 3.80 -0.68
C GLN A 484 22.51 2.87 -1.01
N TYR A 485 21.73 3.16 -2.03
CA TYR A 485 20.48 2.45 -2.33
C TYR A 485 20.67 0.93 -2.49
N GLU A 486 21.64 0.50 -3.30
CA GLU A 486 21.87 -0.92 -3.54
C GLU A 486 22.48 -1.63 -2.31
N GLU A 487 23.35 -0.96 -1.58
CA GLU A 487 23.96 -1.50 -0.36
C GLU A 487 22.91 -1.74 0.74
N LEU A 488 22.04 -0.76 0.98
CA LEU A 488 20.94 -0.91 1.94
C LEU A 488 19.99 -2.03 1.56
N LYS A 489 19.71 -2.16 0.28
CA LYS A 489 18.86 -3.22 -0.24
C LYS A 489 19.46 -4.60 -0.01
N GLN A 490 20.77 -4.77 -0.24
CA GLN A 490 21.44 -6.06 -0.12
C GLN A 490 21.79 -6.43 1.33
N ASN A 491 22.31 -5.47 2.11
CA ASN A 491 22.86 -5.75 3.44
C ASN A 491 21.84 -5.55 4.58
N SER A 492 20.85 -4.67 4.39
CA SER A 492 19.89 -4.32 5.45
C SER A 492 18.45 -4.63 5.10
N ASN A 493 18.22 -5.23 3.94
CA ASN A 493 16.88 -5.50 3.44
C ASN A 493 15.98 -4.24 3.51
N LEU A 494 16.54 -3.06 3.21
CA LEU A 494 15.87 -1.77 3.29
C LEU A 494 15.80 -1.10 1.92
N LYS A 495 14.61 -0.63 1.53
CA LYS A 495 14.41 0.25 0.37
C LYS A 495 13.96 1.63 0.86
N LEU A 496 14.77 2.65 0.57
CA LEU A 496 14.40 4.04 0.74
C LEU A 496 13.75 4.52 -0.57
N LYS A 497 12.47 4.86 -0.50
CA LYS A 497 11.69 5.32 -1.65
C LYS A 497 11.38 6.80 -1.46
N VAL A 498 11.96 7.69 -2.27
CA VAL A 498 11.61 9.11 -2.26
C VAL A 498 10.33 9.29 -3.08
N VAL A 499 9.23 9.60 -2.41
CA VAL A 499 7.88 9.72 -3.01
C VAL A 499 7.43 11.17 -3.18
N GLY A 500 8.14 12.11 -2.55
CA GLY A 500 7.90 13.55 -2.70
C GLY A 500 9.16 14.34 -2.51
N ILE A 501 9.36 15.37 -3.31
CA ILE A 501 10.43 16.37 -3.17
C ILE A 501 9.81 17.75 -3.32
N ALA A 502 10.07 18.64 -2.37
CA ALA A 502 9.59 20.01 -2.38
C ALA A 502 10.73 21.02 -2.22
N SER A 503 10.63 22.11 -2.96
CA SER A 503 11.41 23.33 -2.81
C SER A 503 10.54 24.44 -2.22
N SER A 504 11.06 25.65 -2.11
CA SER A 504 10.26 26.83 -1.70
C SER A 504 9.23 27.28 -2.72
N LYS A 505 9.25 26.72 -3.94
CA LYS A 505 8.37 27.15 -5.05
C LYS A 505 7.54 26.00 -5.62
N ASN A 506 8.15 24.88 -5.86
CA ASN A 506 7.55 23.74 -6.55
C ASN A 506 7.73 22.45 -5.78
N ALA A 507 6.84 21.47 -6.04
CA ALA A 507 6.94 20.11 -5.56
C ALA A 507 6.65 19.10 -6.66
N ILE A 508 7.17 17.88 -6.47
CA ILE A 508 6.89 16.71 -7.30
C ILE A 508 6.58 15.52 -6.41
N PHE A 509 5.61 14.72 -6.84
CA PHE A 509 5.18 13.54 -6.09
C PHE A 509 4.99 12.34 -7.01
N ASN A 510 5.33 11.15 -6.51
CA ASN A 510 5.06 9.90 -7.19
C ASN A 510 4.89 8.77 -6.18
N HIS A 511 3.74 8.12 -6.18
CA HIS A 511 3.45 6.98 -5.29
C HIS A 511 4.44 5.82 -5.43
N ASP A 512 4.99 5.61 -6.62
CA ASP A 512 5.90 4.52 -6.93
C ASP A 512 7.38 4.86 -6.72
N GLY A 513 7.66 6.11 -6.32
CA GLY A 513 9.00 6.66 -6.14
C GLY A 513 9.45 7.51 -7.31
N LEU A 514 10.19 8.56 -6.99
CA LEU A 514 10.75 9.50 -7.96
C LEU A 514 12.09 8.99 -8.52
N ASN A 515 12.38 9.33 -9.76
CA ASN A 515 13.70 9.08 -10.34
C ASN A 515 14.67 10.16 -9.85
N LEU A 516 15.64 9.76 -9.02
CA LEU A 516 16.60 10.69 -8.40
C LEU A 516 17.69 11.17 -9.38
N ASP A 517 17.77 10.66 -10.60
CA ASP A 517 18.72 11.15 -11.61
C ASP A 517 18.26 12.48 -12.22
N ASN A 518 16.96 12.64 -12.40
CA ASN A 518 16.36 13.78 -13.11
C ASN A 518 15.53 14.71 -12.22
N TYR A 519 15.46 14.46 -10.90
CA TYR A 519 14.56 15.17 -10.00
C TYR A 519 14.66 16.69 -10.03
N ARG A 520 15.88 17.24 -10.27
CA ARG A 520 16.07 18.70 -10.31
C ARG A 520 15.38 19.34 -11.53
N LYS A 521 15.34 18.62 -12.67
CA LYS A 521 14.63 19.08 -13.88
C LYS A 521 13.13 18.95 -13.66
N GLU A 522 12.70 17.79 -13.22
CA GLU A 522 11.27 17.51 -12.94
C GLU A 522 10.71 18.49 -11.90
N LEU A 523 11.49 18.85 -10.87
CA LEU A 523 11.07 19.80 -9.85
C LEU A 523 10.89 21.24 -10.36
N LYS A 524 11.66 21.66 -11.39
CA LYS A 524 11.46 22.97 -12.04
C LYS A 524 10.15 23.04 -12.79
N GLU A 525 9.71 21.93 -13.33
CA GLU A 525 8.46 21.74 -14.08
C GLU A 525 7.32 21.24 -13.16
N GLY A 526 7.62 21.06 -11.88
CA GLY A 526 6.69 20.55 -10.85
C GLY A 526 5.56 21.51 -10.53
N GLU A 527 4.56 21.01 -9.82
CA GLU A 527 3.42 21.83 -9.39
C GLU A 527 3.84 22.92 -8.40
N PRO A 528 3.27 24.13 -8.48
CA PRO A 528 3.50 25.16 -7.48
C PRO A 528 3.13 24.67 -6.08
N SER A 529 3.98 24.90 -5.11
CA SER A 529 3.79 24.38 -3.76
C SER A 529 4.07 25.44 -2.69
N ASN A 530 3.28 25.37 -1.64
CA ASN A 530 3.50 26.05 -0.38
C ASN A 530 3.37 25.02 0.77
N PRO A 531 3.71 25.37 2.02
CA PRO A 531 3.63 24.41 3.12
C PRO A 531 2.26 23.77 3.33
N GLU A 532 1.15 24.51 3.20
CA GLU A 532 -0.20 23.98 3.36
C GLU A 532 -0.54 22.97 2.24
N HIS A 533 -0.27 23.33 0.99
CA HIS A 533 -0.44 22.43 -0.15
C HIS A 533 0.39 21.16 0.01
N LEU A 534 1.65 21.30 0.44
CA LEU A 534 2.54 20.16 0.69
C LEU A 534 1.94 19.19 1.72
N ARG A 535 1.45 19.71 2.85
CA ARG A 535 0.74 18.91 3.87
C ARG A 535 -0.46 18.18 3.25
N ASP A 536 -1.33 18.90 2.57
CA ASP A 536 -2.57 18.35 2.05
C ASP A 536 -2.32 17.24 1.01
N VAL A 537 -1.33 17.41 0.14
CA VAL A 537 -0.93 16.37 -0.82
C VAL A 537 -0.37 15.15 -0.08
N ILE A 538 0.53 15.33 0.89
CA ILE A 538 1.10 14.23 1.67
C ILE A 538 -0.01 13.42 2.38
N LEU A 539 -0.95 14.10 3.02
CA LEU A 539 -2.08 13.45 3.69
C LEU A 539 -3.00 12.73 2.71
N LYS A 540 -3.28 13.34 1.56
CA LYS A 540 -4.10 12.73 0.50
C LYS A 540 -3.44 11.51 -0.13
N MET A 541 -2.12 11.51 -0.28
CA MET A 541 -1.38 10.35 -0.80
C MET A 541 -1.50 9.13 0.13
N ASN A 542 -1.67 9.33 1.43
CA ASN A 542 -1.93 8.30 2.45
C ASN A 542 -1.01 7.06 2.30
N ILE A 543 0.29 7.29 2.20
CA ILE A 543 1.28 6.23 2.00
C ILE A 543 1.74 5.69 3.36
N PHE A 544 1.85 4.37 3.48
CA PHE A 544 2.37 3.71 4.69
C PHE A 544 3.88 3.98 4.90
N ASN A 545 4.36 3.80 6.15
CA ASN A 545 5.77 4.02 6.52
C ASN A 545 6.33 5.34 5.97
N SER A 546 5.53 6.40 6.06
CA SER A 546 5.91 7.72 5.58
C SER A 546 6.78 8.45 6.57
N VAL A 547 7.81 9.10 6.05
CA VAL A 547 8.74 9.94 6.79
C VAL A 547 8.85 11.30 6.09
N PHE A 548 8.50 12.36 6.80
CA PHE A 548 8.72 13.72 6.35
C PHE A 548 10.10 14.19 6.80
N VAL A 549 10.93 14.65 5.88
CA VAL A 549 12.31 15.08 6.13
C VAL A 549 12.42 16.56 5.81
N ASP A 550 12.57 17.39 6.85
CA ASP A 550 12.72 18.84 6.69
C ASP A 550 14.19 19.23 6.71
N CYS A 551 14.69 19.64 5.55
CA CYS A 551 16.03 20.23 5.35
C CYS A 551 15.95 21.75 5.11
N THR A 552 14.90 22.43 5.58
CA THR A 552 14.70 23.87 5.45
C THR A 552 15.05 24.62 6.73
N ALA A 553 14.91 25.94 6.68
CA ALA A 553 14.93 26.84 7.86
C ALA A 553 13.59 27.60 7.98
N SER A 554 12.51 27.11 7.34
CA SER A 554 11.20 27.77 7.30
C SER A 554 10.40 27.49 8.58
N LYS A 555 9.82 28.54 9.14
CA LYS A 555 8.89 28.45 10.28
C LYS A 555 7.57 27.81 9.86
N GLU A 556 7.12 28.11 8.67
CA GLU A 556 5.87 27.60 8.10
C GLU A 556 5.95 26.09 7.85
N VAL A 557 7.11 25.57 7.43
CA VAL A 557 7.33 24.12 7.27
C VAL A 557 7.37 23.42 8.63
N ALA A 558 8.05 24.03 9.63
CA ALA A 558 8.09 23.48 10.99
C ALA A 558 6.68 23.39 11.62
N ALA A 559 5.77 24.32 11.29
CA ALA A 559 4.39 24.31 11.78
C ALA A 559 3.56 23.11 11.27
N LEU A 560 4.01 22.41 10.23
CA LEU A 560 3.32 21.21 9.72
C LEU A 560 3.50 19.96 10.58
N TYR A 561 4.55 19.93 11.43
CA TYR A 561 4.96 18.70 12.13
C TYR A 561 3.85 18.10 12.99
N GLN A 562 3.10 18.93 13.71
CA GLN A 562 2.01 18.45 14.55
C GLN A 562 0.97 17.67 13.75
N SER A 563 0.50 18.25 12.64
CA SER A 563 -0.48 17.59 11.76
C SER A 563 0.07 16.32 11.11
N LEU A 564 1.35 16.29 10.73
CA LEU A 564 1.97 15.11 10.15
C LEU A 564 2.09 13.97 11.18
N LEU A 565 2.53 14.27 12.40
CA LEU A 565 2.63 13.28 13.49
C LEU A 565 1.25 12.73 13.86
N GLU A 566 0.22 13.56 13.94
CA GLU A 566 -1.17 13.15 14.19
C GLU A 566 -1.71 12.19 13.13
N ASN A 567 -1.19 12.28 11.91
CA ASN A 567 -1.55 11.41 10.79
C ASN A 567 -0.55 10.24 10.57
N ASN A 568 0.15 9.83 11.63
CA ASN A 568 1.08 8.69 11.65
C ASN A 568 2.25 8.80 10.65
N ILE A 569 2.72 10.03 10.40
CA ILE A 569 3.90 10.31 9.59
C ILE A 569 5.04 10.69 10.52
N SER A 570 6.15 9.95 10.47
CA SER A 570 7.35 10.29 11.23
C SER A 570 7.99 11.57 10.68
N VAL A 571 8.59 12.38 11.54
CA VAL A 571 9.24 13.64 11.16
C VAL A 571 10.73 13.60 11.52
N ILE A 572 11.57 13.98 10.56
CA ILE A 572 13.00 14.21 10.74
C ILE A 572 13.28 15.66 10.39
N ALA A 573 13.86 16.40 11.31
CA ALA A 573 14.08 17.83 11.15
C ALA A 573 15.58 18.20 11.29
N ALA A 574 16.16 18.74 10.22
CA ALA A 574 17.36 19.53 10.32
C ALA A 574 17.03 20.98 10.75
N ASN A 575 15.79 21.36 10.62
CA ASN A 575 15.23 22.64 11.03
C ASN A 575 15.11 22.72 12.57
N LYS A 576 15.78 23.68 13.18
CA LYS A 576 15.86 23.83 14.66
C LYS A 576 14.62 24.48 15.27
N ILE A 577 13.75 25.12 14.46
CA ILE A 577 12.68 26.00 14.95
C ILE A 577 11.73 25.26 15.89
N ALA A 578 11.25 24.08 15.51
CA ALA A 578 10.31 23.32 16.34
C ALA A 578 10.92 22.83 17.65
N ALA A 579 12.17 22.37 17.64
CA ALA A 579 12.84 21.86 18.84
C ALA A 579 13.30 22.99 19.79
N SER A 580 13.56 24.21 19.27
CA SER A 580 13.98 25.40 20.06
C SER A 580 12.85 26.40 20.25
N GLY A 581 11.63 26.17 19.76
CA GLY A 581 10.44 26.99 19.99
C GLY A 581 9.99 27.02 21.45
N THR A 582 8.70 27.26 21.73
CA THR A 582 8.23 27.19 23.12
C THR A 582 8.36 25.79 23.69
N TYR A 583 8.56 25.63 24.97
CA TYR A 583 8.66 24.31 25.59
C TYR A 583 7.38 23.50 25.42
N ASP A 584 6.24 24.17 25.52
CA ASP A 584 4.95 23.49 25.43
C ASP A 584 4.71 22.95 24.01
N ASP A 585 5.05 23.68 22.95
CA ASP A 585 4.97 23.19 21.56
C ASP A 585 5.92 22.00 21.33
N TYR A 586 7.18 22.14 21.77
CA TYR A 586 8.17 21.06 21.69
C TYR A 586 7.68 19.79 22.41
N TYR A 587 7.17 19.94 23.65
CA TYR A 587 6.68 18.83 24.46
C TYR A 587 5.47 18.17 23.81
N HIS A 588 4.55 18.96 23.25
CA HIS A 588 3.38 18.45 22.56
C HIS A 588 3.74 17.61 21.33
N LEU A 589 4.71 18.06 20.51
CA LEU A 589 5.24 17.26 19.38
C LEU A 589 5.82 15.92 19.85
N LYS A 590 6.61 15.91 20.93
CA LYS A 590 7.17 14.68 21.51
C LYS A 590 6.08 13.72 22.01
N GLN A 591 5.08 14.25 22.72
CA GLN A 591 3.96 13.45 23.22
C GLN A 591 3.11 12.88 22.08
N THR A 592 2.79 13.68 21.09
CA THR A 592 2.05 13.21 19.89
C THR A 592 2.79 12.09 19.18
N ALA A 593 4.11 12.21 19.01
CA ALA A 593 4.91 11.17 18.39
C ALA A 593 4.84 9.85 19.18
N ILE A 594 4.93 9.90 20.51
CA ILE A 594 4.82 8.73 21.38
C ILE A 594 3.42 8.11 21.29
N GLN A 595 2.36 8.90 21.42
CA GLN A 595 0.97 8.43 21.38
C GLN A 595 0.60 7.79 20.04
N ARG A 596 1.13 8.33 18.94
CA ARG A 596 0.89 7.81 17.59
C ARG A 596 1.83 6.67 17.19
N GLY A 597 2.84 6.36 18.01
CA GLY A 597 3.85 5.34 17.69
C GLY A 597 4.78 5.70 16.54
N VAL A 598 4.87 6.99 16.20
CA VAL A 598 5.79 7.53 15.19
C VAL A 598 7.01 8.19 15.83
N LYS A 599 7.97 8.62 15.02
CA LYS A 599 9.21 9.22 15.51
C LYS A 599 9.29 10.69 15.13
N PHE A 600 9.72 11.53 16.09
CA PHE A 600 10.18 12.88 15.85
C PHE A 600 11.68 12.92 16.17
N ARG A 601 12.52 13.06 15.12
CA ARG A 601 13.99 13.01 15.19
C ARG A 601 14.59 14.30 14.68
N PHE A 602 15.56 14.84 15.41
CA PHE A 602 16.22 16.12 15.11
C PHE A 602 17.68 16.17 15.60
N GLU A 603 18.41 15.06 15.45
CA GLU A 603 19.82 14.93 15.86
C GLU A 603 20.68 16.06 15.32
N THR A 604 20.46 16.42 14.05
CA THR A 604 21.28 17.43 13.36
C THR A 604 21.04 18.88 13.81
N ASN A 605 20.12 19.08 14.75
CA ASN A 605 19.88 20.40 15.31
C ASN A 605 21.05 20.86 16.22
N VAL A 606 21.87 19.91 16.74
CA VAL A 606 23.05 20.18 17.53
C VAL A 606 24.23 19.34 17.05
N GLY A 607 25.34 19.95 16.69
CA GLY A 607 26.57 19.25 16.34
C GLY A 607 26.56 18.56 14.96
N ALA A 608 25.74 19.02 14.03
CA ALA A 608 25.61 18.45 12.67
C ALA A 608 25.33 16.94 12.68
N GLY A 609 26.30 16.10 12.35
CA GLY A 609 26.15 14.63 12.34
C GLY A 609 26.61 13.92 13.61
N LEU A 610 27.03 14.66 14.64
CA LEU A 610 27.46 14.05 15.89
C LEU A 610 26.27 13.43 16.66
N PRO A 611 26.41 12.23 17.24
CA PRO A 611 25.36 11.55 17.98
C PRO A 611 25.21 12.11 19.43
N ILE A 612 24.73 13.33 19.56
CA ILE A 612 24.62 14.02 20.84
C ILE A 612 23.24 13.80 21.47
N ILE A 613 22.17 14.11 20.73
CA ILE A 613 20.77 14.01 21.21
C ILE A 613 20.41 12.54 21.45
N GLY A 614 20.79 11.67 20.54
CA GLY A 614 20.61 10.22 20.68
C GLY A 614 21.28 9.69 21.94
N THR A 615 22.54 10.06 22.19
CA THR A 615 23.29 9.66 23.38
C THR A 615 22.64 10.15 24.67
N ILE A 616 22.19 11.41 24.72
CA ILE A 616 21.47 11.96 25.89
C ILE A 616 20.17 11.15 26.15
N ASN A 617 19.42 10.84 25.10
CA ASN A 617 18.20 10.06 25.22
C ASN A 617 18.48 8.62 25.69
N ASP A 618 19.51 7.96 25.19
CA ASP A 618 19.89 6.60 25.59
C ASP A 618 20.32 6.54 27.07
N LEU A 619 21.12 7.53 27.52
CA LEU A 619 21.49 7.65 28.93
C LEU A 619 20.25 7.80 29.82
N ARG A 620 19.34 8.72 29.48
CA ARG A 620 18.11 8.95 30.24
C ARG A 620 17.18 7.75 30.24
N ASN A 621 16.97 7.14 29.08
CA ASN A 621 16.11 5.96 28.94
C ASN A 621 16.64 4.76 29.72
N SER A 622 17.96 4.68 29.93
CA SER A 622 18.59 3.67 30.78
C SER A 622 18.63 4.05 32.28
N GLY A 623 17.95 5.13 32.66
CA GLY A 623 17.81 5.57 34.05
C GLY A 623 18.96 6.44 34.58
N ASP A 624 19.86 6.93 33.70
CA ASP A 624 20.90 7.88 34.08
C ASP A 624 20.36 9.32 34.15
N LYS A 625 20.97 10.18 34.91
CA LYS A 625 20.60 11.58 35.04
C LYS A 625 21.72 12.47 34.52
N ILE A 626 21.38 13.38 33.62
CA ILE A 626 22.30 14.37 33.11
C ILE A 626 22.36 15.49 34.13
N LEU A 627 23.52 15.67 34.77
CA LEU A 627 23.73 16.69 35.82
C LEU A 627 24.23 17.98 35.22
N LYS A 628 25.19 17.88 34.27
CA LYS A 628 25.84 19.04 33.65
C LYS A 628 26.14 18.78 32.19
N ILE A 629 25.95 19.78 31.37
CA ILE A 629 26.40 19.83 29.97
C ILE A 629 27.32 21.01 29.82
N GLU A 630 28.52 20.81 29.30
CA GLU A 630 29.41 21.88 28.86
C GLU A 630 29.76 21.68 27.41
N ALA A 631 29.60 22.70 26.58
CA ALA A 631 29.76 22.52 25.16
C ALA A 631 30.28 23.76 24.43
N VAL A 632 31.11 23.54 23.41
CA VAL A 632 31.44 24.52 22.37
C VAL A 632 30.62 24.13 21.14
N LEU A 633 29.58 24.93 20.84
CA LEU A 633 28.54 24.58 19.85
C LEU A 633 28.54 25.47 18.61
N SER A 634 29.41 26.46 18.53
CA SER A 634 29.57 27.36 17.37
C SER A 634 30.94 27.15 16.72
N GLY A 635 30.91 26.65 15.51
CA GLY A 635 32.12 26.53 14.68
C GLY A 635 32.72 27.89 14.34
N THR A 636 31.90 28.91 14.08
CA THR A 636 32.31 30.29 13.83
C THR A 636 33.07 30.88 15.01
N LEU A 637 32.48 30.79 16.21
CA LEU A 637 33.09 31.34 17.41
C LEU A 637 34.37 30.58 17.82
N ASN A 638 34.39 29.27 17.66
CA ASN A 638 35.56 28.46 17.90
C ASN A 638 36.70 28.82 16.93
N PHE A 639 36.40 29.02 15.65
CA PHE A 639 37.35 29.50 14.66
C PHE A 639 37.94 30.88 15.07
N ILE A 640 37.07 31.83 15.40
CA ILE A 640 37.49 33.18 15.83
C ILE A 640 38.48 33.09 17.00
N PHE A 641 38.17 32.34 18.07
CA PHE A 641 39.00 32.23 19.25
C PHE A 641 40.24 31.30 19.10
N ASN A 642 40.31 30.56 17.99
CA ASN A 642 41.53 29.85 17.60
C ASN A 642 42.49 30.72 16.76
N GLU A 643 41.96 31.62 15.93
CA GLU A 643 42.75 32.47 15.02
C GLU A 643 43.25 33.78 15.67
N ILE A 644 42.57 34.25 16.75
CA ILE A 644 42.96 35.47 17.44
C ILE A 644 44.40 35.34 18.01
N GLY A 645 45.30 36.26 17.64
CA GLY A 645 46.70 36.21 17.98
C GLY A 645 47.34 37.60 18.00
N ALA A 646 48.62 37.68 18.35
CA ALA A 646 49.35 38.94 18.37
C ALA A 646 49.35 39.70 17.04
N ASP A 647 49.39 38.92 15.94
CA ASP A 647 49.44 39.46 14.59
C ASP A 647 48.04 39.49 13.91
N VAL A 648 47.01 38.97 14.59
CA VAL A 648 45.64 38.87 14.03
C VAL A 648 44.65 39.38 15.08
N PRO A 649 44.29 40.67 15.02
CA PRO A 649 43.36 41.28 15.97
C PRO A 649 41.96 40.71 15.82
N PHE A 650 41.12 40.88 16.84
CA PHE A 650 39.75 40.32 16.90
C PHE A 650 38.92 40.71 15.70
N SER A 651 38.93 41.99 15.27
CA SER A 651 38.17 42.46 14.11
C SER A 651 38.58 41.78 12.80
N GLU A 652 39.88 41.56 12.61
CA GLU A 652 40.40 40.86 11.43
C GLU A 652 40.04 39.37 11.46
N THR A 653 40.01 38.75 12.65
CA THR A 653 39.60 37.35 12.82
C THR A 653 38.13 37.14 12.42
N VAL A 654 37.25 38.07 12.84
CA VAL A 654 35.82 38.04 12.45
C VAL A 654 35.67 38.21 10.96
N LYS A 655 36.47 39.06 10.32
CA LYS A 655 36.48 39.27 8.87
C LYS A 655 36.94 38.01 8.13
N ARG A 656 38.01 37.35 8.59
CA ARG A 656 38.50 36.07 8.03
C ARG A 656 37.47 34.99 8.16
N ALA A 657 36.75 34.90 9.28
CA ALA A 657 35.65 33.95 9.46
C ALA A 657 34.58 34.11 8.38
N LYS A 658 34.23 35.36 8.03
CA LYS A 658 33.30 35.67 6.94
C LYS A 658 33.85 35.31 5.56
N GLU A 659 35.07 35.68 5.25
CA GLU A 659 35.74 35.45 3.97
C GLU A 659 35.91 33.94 3.69
N GLN A 660 36.18 33.15 4.74
CA GLN A 660 36.29 31.68 4.63
C GLN A 660 34.98 30.95 4.73
N GLY A 661 33.84 31.67 4.87
CA GLY A 661 32.49 31.06 4.88
C GLY A 661 32.14 30.38 6.21
N TYR A 662 32.82 30.67 7.30
CA TYR A 662 32.49 30.20 8.65
C TYR A 662 31.42 31.04 9.32
N SER A 663 31.24 32.30 8.94
CA SER A 663 30.26 33.23 9.50
C SER A 663 29.13 33.52 8.54
N GLU A 664 27.98 33.83 9.09
CA GLU A 664 26.81 34.33 8.35
C GLU A 664 27.18 35.67 7.64
N PRO A 665 26.42 36.08 6.59
CA PRO A 665 26.64 37.34 5.91
C PRO A 665 26.69 38.57 6.88
N ASP A 666 25.83 38.52 7.92
CA ASP A 666 25.88 39.44 9.07
C ASP A 666 26.50 38.74 10.27
N PRO A 667 27.78 39.01 10.62
CA PRO A 667 28.45 38.31 11.69
C PRO A 667 27.87 38.59 13.10
N ARG A 668 27.03 39.60 13.25
CA ARG A 668 26.30 39.87 14.49
C ARG A 668 25.42 38.70 14.91
N ILE A 669 24.88 37.97 13.95
CA ILE A 669 24.07 36.77 14.20
C ILE A 669 24.87 35.72 14.96
N ASP A 670 26.12 35.46 14.53
CA ASP A 670 27.00 34.51 15.19
C ASP A 670 27.50 35.05 16.55
N LEU A 671 27.94 36.31 16.58
CA LEU A 671 28.50 36.97 17.80
C LEU A 671 27.46 37.17 18.90
N SER A 672 26.15 37.25 18.56
CA SER A 672 25.05 37.30 19.54
C SER A 672 24.85 36.00 20.31
N GLY A 673 25.48 34.90 19.87
CA GLY A 673 25.34 33.59 20.47
C GLY A 673 23.96 32.97 20.34
N THR A 674 23.04 33.54 19.52
CA THR A 674 21.63 33.08 19.38
C THR A 674 21.55 31.62 18.96
N ASP A 675 22.38 31.16 18.03
CA ASP A 675 22.38 29.73 17.59
C ASP A 675 22.89 28.83 18.73
N VAL A 676 23.85 29.28 19.51
CA VAL A 676 24.38 28.56 20.69
C VAL A 676 23.30 28.43 21.76
N VAL A 677 22.55 29.50 22.03
CA VAL A 677 21.38 29.48 22.94
C VAL A 677 20.35 28.48 22.51
N ARG A 678 19.93 28.48 21.21
CA ARG A 678 18.98 27.51 20.68
C ARG A 678 19.45 26.07 20.85
N LYS A 679 20.71 25.79 20.54
CA LYS A 679 21.32 24.48 20.73
C LYS A 679 21.34 24.04 22.19
N LEU A 680 21.73 24.97 23.13
CA LEU A 680 21.72 24.68 24.55
C LEU A 680 20.31 24.37 25.07
N VAL A 681 19.29 25.12 24.63
CA VAL A 681 17.89 24.88 24.98
C VAL A 681 17.46 23.47 24.54
N ILE A 682 17.80 23.07 23.33
CA ILE A 682 17.50 21.73 22.81
C ILE A 682 18.16 20.65 23.69
N LEU A 683 19.46 20.77 23.99
CA LEU A 683 20.17 19.79 24.82
C LEU A 683 19.61 19.73 26.24
N THR A 684 19.29 20.88 26.83
CA THR A 684 18.72 20.98 28.18
C THR A 684 17.35 20.30 28.26
N ARG A 685 16.49 20.48 27.24
CA ARG A 685 15.20 19.84 27.14
C ARG A 685 15.33 18.31 26.96
N GLU A 686 16.23 17.86 26.12
CA GLU A 686 16.54 16.43 25.94
C GLU A 686 17.17 15.83 27.21
N ALA A 687 17.93 16.63 28.01
CA ALA A 687 18.38 16.21 29.32
C ALA A 687 17.27 16.12 30.38
N GLY A 688 16.06 16.59 30.08
CA GLY A 688 14.86 16.43 30.92
C GLY A 688 14.46 17.66 31.73
N TYR A 689 15.05 18.81 31.45
CA TYR A 689 14.74 20.05 32.16
C TYR A 689 13.84 20.95 31.31
N LYS A 690 12.88 21.61 31.93
CA LYS A 690 12.08 22.65 31.29
C LYS A 690 12.89 23.96 31.25
N VAL A 691 13.05 24.50 30.03
CA VAL A 691 13.80 25.75 29.80
C VAL A 691 13.25 26.45 28.56
N GLU A 692 13.19 27.79 28.61
CA GLU A 692 12.92 28.64 27.47
C GLU A 692 14.19 29.36 27.01
N GLN A 693 14.18 29.97 25.80
CA GLN A 693 15.36 30.70 25.31
C GLN A 693 15.66 31.92 26.15
N GLU A 694 14.64 32.50 26.75
CA GLU A 694 14.71 33.68 27.64
C GLU A 694 15.33 33.34 29.02
N ASP A 695 15.29 32.07 29.45
CA ASP A 695 15.85 31.59 30.70
C ASP A 695 17.37 31.43 30.62
N VAL A 696 17.96 31.52 29.42
CA VAL A 696 19.40 31.36 29.23
C VAL A 696 20.12 32.66 29.56
N GLU A 697 20.94 32.65 30.62
CA GLU A 697 21.80 33.78 30.95
C GLU A 697 22.85 33.97 29.85
N LYS A 698 22.92 35.20 29.29
CA LYS A 698 23.84 35.53 28.21
C LYS A 698 24.96 36.48 28.74
N HIS A 699 26.16 35.98 28.78
CA HIS A 699 27.35 36.77 29.06
C HIS A 699 28.15 36.95 27.77
N LEU A 700 27.69 37.90 26.94
CA LEU A 700 28.32 38.20 25.66
C LEU A 700 29.64 38.92 25.85
N PHE A 701 30.56 38.70 24.92
CA PHE A 701 31.90 39.30 24.91
C PHE A 701 31.97 40.54 24.01
N VAL A 702 30.94 40.80 23.22
CA VAL A 702 30.73 42.02 22.44
C VAL A 702 29.61 42.81 23.12
N PRO A 703 29.78 44.10 23.40
CA PRO A 703 28.77 44.91 24.06
C PRO A 703 27.48 45.04 23.23
N ASP A 704 26.35 45.16 23.92
CA ASP A 704 25.02 45.14 23.31
C ASP A 704 24.78 46.25 22.27
N ASP A 705 25.44 47.42 22.44
CA ASP A 705 25.33 48.54 21.52
C ASP A 705 25.97 48.27 20.14
N TYR A 706 26.85 47.26 20.00
CA TYR A 706 27.42 46.86 18.72
C TYR A 706 26.43 46.08 17.85
N PHE A 707 25.39 45.53 18.44
CA PHE A 707 24.34 44.79 17.70
C PHE A 707 23.28 45.72 17.10
N GLN A 708 23.35 47.02 17.37
CA GLN A 708 22.40 48.02 16.85
C GLN A 708 22.94 48.67 15.57
N GLY A 709 22.07 49.30 14.77
CA GLY A 709 22.46 50.03 13.58
C GLY A 709 22.66 49.10 12.33
N SER A 710 23.35 49.64 11.32
CA SER A 710 23.64 48.90 10.08
C SER A 710 24.81 47.94 10.23
N VAL A 711 24.94 46.98 9.30
CA VAL A 711 26.12 46.07 9.24
C VAL A 711 27.41 46.86 8.96
N GLU A 712 27.28 47.91 8.13
CA GLU A 712 28.40 48.83 7.84
C GLU A 712 28.92 49.56 9.11
N ASP A 713 28.01 50.00 9.97
CA ASP A 713 28.38 50.66 11.22
C ASP A 713 29.04 49.68 12.18
N PHE A 714 28.58 48.45 12.24
CA PHE A 714 29.21 47.39 13.00
C PHE A 714 30.67 47.16 12.54
N TRP A 715 30.91 47.04 11.23
CA TRP A 715 32.27 46.84 10.72
C TRP A 715 33.21 48.01 11.01
N LYS A 716 32.70 49.24 11.03
CA LYS A 716 33.49 50.42 11.34
C LYS A 716 33.90 50.47 12.82
N ARG A 717 32.99 50.04 13.72
CA ARG A 717 33.19 50.07 15.16
C ARG A 717 33.98 48.88 15.70
N LEU A 718 33.89 47.70 15.02
CA LEU A 718 34.50 46.47 15.53
C LEU A 718 35.96 46.58 15.91
N PRO A 719 36.84 47.33 15.19
CA PRO A 719 38.25 47.54 15.60
C PRO A 719 38.42 48.24 16.96
N GLU A 720 37.43 48.94 17.49
CA GLU A 720 37.50 49.57 18.81
C GLU A 720 37.69 48.54 19.92
N LEU A 721 37.30 47.29 19.68
CA LEU A 721 37.41 46.18 20.63
C LEU A 721 38.83 45.54 20.64
N ASP A 722 39.62 45.74 19.58
CA ASP A 722 40.87 45.00 19.35
C ASP A 722 41.85 45.16 20.51
N ALA A 723 42.03 46.40 21.03
CA ALA A 723 42.96 46.68 22.14
C ALA A 723 42.59 45.92 23.44
N ASN A 724 41.30 45.85 23.74
CA ASN A 724 40.81 45.13 24.92
C ASN A 724 40.99 43.60 24.76
N PHE A 725 40.68 43.06 23.59
CA PHE A 725 40.88 41.63 23.32
C PHE A 725 42.36 41.27 23.37
N GLU A 726 43.27 42.08 22.82
CA GLU A 726 44.70 41.81 22.85
C GLU A 726 45.26 41.85 24.26
N GLN A 727 44.90 42.86 25.09
CA GLN A 727 45.28 42.90 26.44
C GLN A 727 44.91 41.67 27.25
N ARG A 728 43.67 41.24 27.13
CA ARG A 728 43.20 40.04 27.82
C ARG A 728 43.86 38.80 27.28
N ARG A 729 44.10 38.70 25.95
CA ARG A 729 44.80 37.57 25.32
C ARG A 729 46.21 37.38 25.86
N GLN A 730 46.93 38.49 26.06
CA GLN A 730 48.26 38.43 26.60
C GLN A 730 48.28 37.87 28.02
N LEU A 731 47.37 38.32 28.88
CA LEU A 731 47.22 37.79 30.23
C LEU A 731 46.94 36.30 30.25
N LEU A 732 46.05 35.84 29.36
CA LEU A 732 45.72 34.40 29.22
C LEU A 732 46.92 33.59 28.73
N ALA A 733 47.73 34.16 27.82
CA ALA A 733 48.89 33.45 27.29
C ALA A 733 49.95 33.27 28.40
N GLU A 734 50.11 34.27 29.25
CA GLU A 734 50.98 34.19 30.42
C GLU A 734 50.55 33.15 31.46
N GLU A 735 49.23 32.97 31.62
CA GLU A 735 48.64 31.96 32.48
C GLU A 735 48.51 30.58 31.81
N GLY A 736 48.84 30.41 30.51
CA GLY A 736 48.68 29.17 29.76
C GLY A 736 47.24 28.80 29.48
N LYS A 737 46.34 29.79 29.38
CA LYS A 737 44.91 29.64 29.16
C LYS A 737 44.49 30.05 27.76
N ARG A 738 43.30 29.61 27.33
CA ARG A 738 42.65 29.99 26.04
C ARG A 738 41.20 30.33 26.24
N TRP A 739 40.67 31.15 25.35
CA TRP A 739 39.23 31.43 25.32
C TRP A 739 38.42 30.34 24.58
N ARG A 740 37.25 30.06 25.14
CA ARG A 740 36.21 29.29 24.48
C ARG A 740 34.86 29.91 24.81
N PHE A 741 34.00 30.04 23.80
CA PHE A 741 32.59 30.40 24.01
C PHE A 741 31.81 29.15 24.36
N VAL A 742 31.44 29.03 25.63
CA VAL A 742 30.93 27.80 26.24
C VAL A 742 29.45 27.95 26.57
N ALA A 743 28.65 26.99 26.14
CA ALA A 743 27.28 26.77 26.59
C ALA A 743 27.35 25.84 27.81
N THR A 744 26.69 26.21 28.90
CA THR A 744 26.68 25.41 30.13
C THR A 744 25.25 25.20 30.59
N MET A 745 24.89 23.98 30.91
CA MET A 745 23.70 23.60 31.68
C MET A 745 24.19 22.89 32.95
N GLU A 746 23.74 23.29 34.11
CA GLU A 746 23.99 22.60 35.36
C GLU A 746 22.75 22.59 36.23
N HIS A 747 22.23 21.36 36.50
CA HIS A 747 21.00 21.15 37.24
C HIS A 747 19.81 21.98 36.68
N GLY A 748 19.72 22.13 35.34
CA GLY A 748 18.66 22.89 34.66
C GLY A 748 18.91 24.39 34.53
N LYS A 749 19.91 24.97 35.19
CA LYS A 749 20.32 26.35 34.99
C LYS A 749 21.23 26.45 33.76
N THR A 750 21.00 27.43 32.94
CA THR A 750 21.65 27.55 31.63
C THR A 750 22.32 28.89 31.46
N ASN A 751 23.54 28.89 30.93
CA ASN A 751 24.24 30.11 30.56
C ASN A 751 25.12 29.90 29.31
N VAL A 752 25.40 30.97 28.61
CA VAL A 752 26.42 31.04 27.56
C VAL A 752 27.41 32.15 27.88
N ALA A 753 28.70 31.84 27.88
CA ALA A 753 29.73 32.78 28.24
C ALA A 753 31.06 32.50 27.54
N LEU A 754 31.88 33.55 27.36
CA LEU A 754 33.29 33.41 27.01
C LEU A 754 34.06 32.99 28.26
N LYS A 755 34.56 31.75 28.30
CA LYS A 755 35.27 31.15 29.40
C LYS A 755 36.75 31.00 29.09
N GLU A 756 37.55 31.09 30.13
CA GLU A 756 38.99 30.83 30.13
C GLU A 756 39.22 29.38 30.54
N VAL A 757 39.92 28.63 29.68
CA VAL A 757 40.19 27.20 29.89
C VAL A 757 41.71 26.97 29.94
N ASP A 758 42.17 26.19 30.92
CA ASP A 758 43.56 25.78 31.06
C ASP A 758 43.92 24.55 30.26
N SER A 759 45.19 24.17 30.21
CA SER A 759 45.69 23.04 29.41
C SER A 759 45.15 21.67 29.80
N ASN A 760 44.55 21.51 30.97
CA ASN A 760 43.95 20.26 31.43
C ASN A 760 42.49 20.13 30.99
N HIS A 761 41.86 21.23 30.57
CA HIS A 761 40.48 21.23 30.17
C HIS A 761 40.31 20.64 28.75
N PRO A 762 39.36 19.75 28.51
CA PRO A 762 39.14 19.13 27.18
C PRO A 762 38.95 20.14 26.03
N PHE A 763 38.47 21.35 26.31
CA PHE A 763 38.26 22.39 25.30
C PHE A 763 39.55 23.11 24.88
N TYR A 764 40.65 22.99 25.63
CA TYR A 764 41.88 23.72 25.35
C TYR A 764 42.46 23.48 23.97
N ASN A 765 42.49 22.18 23.54
CA ASN A 765 43.02 21.75 22.25
C ASN A 765 41.97 21.61 21.16
N LEU A 766 40.81 22.25 21.33
CA LEU A 766 39.76 22.20 20.31
C LEU A 766 40.14 23.07 19.11
N GLU A 767 40.54 22.45 18.02
CA GLU A 767 41.03 23.10 16.79
C GLU A 767 39.90 23.43 15.79
N GLY A 768 40.20 24.46 14.95
CA GLY A 768 39.36 24.84 13.81
C GLY A 768 37.94 25.23 14.20
N SER A 769 36.97 24.70 13.46
CA SER A 769 35.51 24.90 13.64
C SER A 769 34.82 23.72 14.34
N ASN A 770 35.55 22.82 14.98
CA ASN A 770 35.02 21.65 15.66
C ASN A 770 34.12 22.01 16.85
N ASN A 771 33.13 21.16 17.09
CA ASN A 771 32.27 21.18 18.26
C ASN A 771 32.72 20.11 19.26
N ILE A 772 32.50 20.35 20.54
CA ILE A 772 32.72 19.40 21.61
C ILE A 772 31.63 19.55 22.66
N VAL A 773 31.13 18.42 23.16
CA VAL A 773 30.14 18.34 24.24
C VAL A 773 30.65 17.41 25.31
N LEU A 774 30.65 17.89 26.57
CA LEU A 774 30.92 17.11 27.77
C LEU A 774 29.60 16.85 28.51
N LEU A 775 29.32 15.60 28.80
CA LEU A 775 28.14 15.17 29.54
C LEU A 775 28.57 14.61 30.89
N THR A 776 28.28 15.34 31.97
CA THR A 776 28.45 14.85 33.34
C THR A 776 27.10 14.24 33.78
N THR A 777 27.10 12.98 34.16
CA THR A 777 25.91 12.26 34.58
C THR A 777 26.11 11.60 35.93
N ASP A 778 25.11 10.98 36.52
CA ASP A 778 25.27 10.21 37.76
C ASP A 778 26.30 9.08 37.58
N ARG A 779 26.37 8.45 36.38
CA ARG A 779 27.32 7.37 36.07
C ARG A 779 28.69 7.88 35.66
N TYR A 780 28.74 9.00 34.91
CA TYR A 780 29.97 9.60 34.37
C TYR A 780 30.26 10.91 35.09
N LYS A 781 30.43 10.85 36.45
CA LYS A 781 30.60 12.02 37.29
C LYS A 781 32.04 12.46 37.36
N GLU A 782 32.95 11.52 37.55
CA GLU A 782 34.40 11.84 37.69
C GLU A 782 35.06 12.00 36.32
N TYR A 783 34.62 11.23 35.35
CA TYR A 783 35.08 11.25 33.96
C TYR A 783 33.88 11.53 33.02
N PRO A 784 33.60 12.81 32.73
CA PRO A 784 32.52 13.18 31.85
C PRO A 784 32.66 12.55 30.46
N MET A 785 31.53 12.08 29.87
CA MET A 785 31.53 11.58 28.53
C MET A 785 31.79 12.72 27.54
N GLN A 786 32.68 12.51 26.58
CA GLN A 786 33.08 13.49 25.59
C GLN A 786 32.65 13.08 24.19
N ILE A 787 31.99 13.98 23.45
CA ILE A 787 31.63 13.85 22.05
C ILE A 787 32.24 15.03 21.29
N GLN A 788 33.13 14.77 20.32
CA GLN A 788 33.84 15.78 19.56
C GLN A 788 33.90 15.48 18.08
N GLY A 789 33.81 16.49 17.24
CA GLY A 789 33.99 16.38 15.80
C GLY A 789 33.47 17.61 15.04
N TYR A 790 33.27 17.44 13.72
CA TYR A 790 32.75 18.52 12.88
C TYR A 790 31.35 18.95 13.33
N GLY A 791 31.19 20.20 13.73
CA GLY A 791 29.92 20.78 14.17
C GLY A 791 29.09 21.42 13.06
N ALA A 792 29.61 21.46 11.85
CA ALA A 792 28.98 22.02 10.66
C ALA A 792 29.45 21.29 9.39
N GLY A 793 28.76 21.51 8.29
CA GLY A 793 29.10 20.98 6.97
C GLY A 793 27.92 20.25 6.33
N ALA A 794 27.65 20.55 5.06
CA ALA A 794 26.49 20.02 4.33
C ALA A 794 26.46 18.48 4.28
N SER A 795 27.60 17.87 4.01
CA SER A 795 27.73 16.41 3.89
C SER A 795 27.55 15.72 5.24
N VAL A 796 28.14 16.30 6.31
CA VAL A 796 28.03 15.76 7.67
C VAL A 796 26.61 15.91 8.22
N THR A 797 25.98 17.06 7.99
CA THR A 797 24.57 17.27 8.39
C THR A 797 23.64 16.34 7.61
N ALA A 798 23.84 16.18 6.30
CA ALA A 798 23.08 15.23 5.52
C ALA A 798 23.23 13.79 6.02
N ALA A 799 24.45 13.38 6.43
CA ALA A 799 24.70 12.08 7.02
C ALA A 799 23.98 11.90 8.37
N GLY A 800 23.89 12.94 9.19
CA GLY A 800 23.11 12.93 10.42
C GLY A 800 21.59 12.79 10.17
N VAL A 801 21.05 13.47 9.15
CA VAL A 801 19.66 13.28 8.71
C VAL A 801 19.45 11.84 8.20
N PHE A 802 20.41 11.33 7.43
CA PHE A 802 20.37 9.95 6.95
C PHE A 802 20.40 8.94 8.12
N ALA A 803 21.24 9.16 9.15
CA ALA A 803 21.25 8.32 10.35
C ALA A 803 19.89 8.34 11.08
N ASN A 804 19.21 9.49 11.14
CA ASN A 804 17.84 9.56 11.65
C ASN A 804 16.83 8.74 10.82
N ILE A 805 16.99 8.72 9.48
CA ILE A 805 16.17 7.85 8.61
C ILE A 805 16.43 6.38 8.97
N MET A 806 17.68 5.99 9.14
CA MET A 806 18.05 4.61 9.51
C MET A 806 17.51 4.23 10.90
N SER A 807 17.52 5.15 11.86
CA SER A 807 16.95 4.90 13.19
C SER A 807 15.43 4.67 13.18
N ILE A 808 14.71 5.27 12.23
CA ILE A 808 13.27 4.97 12.01
C ILE A 808 13.09 3.58 11.37
N ALA A 809 14.02 3.17 10.53
CA ALA A 809 14.03 1.83 9.97
C ALA A 809 14.33 0.74 11.02
N ASN A 810 14.77 1.08 12.23
CA ASN A 810 15.28 0.17 13.26
C ASN A 810 16.46 -0.69 12.75
N ILE A 811 17.38 -0.08 12.07
CA ILE A 811 18.62 -0.67 11.57
C ILE A 811 19.80 0.01 12.25
#